data_3139b28e4b5d5c4bdd24f6818cccf247
#
_entry.id   3139b28e4b5d5c4bdd24f6818cccf247
#
_cell.length_a   1.000
_cell.length_b   1.000
_cell.length_c   1.000
_cell.angle_alpha   90.00
_cell.angle_beta   90.00
_cell.angle_gamma   90.00
#
_symmetry.space_group_name_H-M   'P 1'
#
loop_
_entity.id
_entity.type
_entity.pdbx_description
1 polymer ?
#
loop_
_entity_poly.entity_id
_entity_poly.type
_entity_poly.pdbx_seq_one_letter_code
_entity_poly.pdbx_strand_id
1 'polypeptide(L)'
;MSTESEADVANELMRLARSIKRHNRLYHAQDAPEISDAEYDALVRRNAQLEAAYPHLVRADSPSRAVGHEIAASPLSKVEHSVRMLSLDNSFSDEEVEEFVARVRRFLSLADDAPLAFTAEEKIDGLSCSLRYEQGELVLAATRGDGQVGENVTPNVAHIADIPQRLTGEVPALFEIRGEVYMDKHAFAALNAAQAERGDKLFANPRNAAAGSLRQKDASVTAARPLRFLAHGWGAASELPGATQFDVMMAIAAWGVPVSSSLTLCSNVSNMLHEYRSISKGRSALPYDIDGVVYKVDRLDLQARLGFASKAPRWGMAHKFPAERAETTLDAIDIQVGRTGKLTPVGRLAPVLVGGVTVTNVTLHNRDEIARLGVRPGDRVVIQRAGDVIPQVVENLTRDTPAAPFAFPDHCPDCGSEAVAEEGEVDVRCTGGLVCPAQRTERLKHFVSRGALDIEGLGEKTIDQFFALGWLESPADIFRLKQRREAILGLEGWKDKSVDNLLASIEGKRAPDAARLLFGLGIRHVGVVTARDLLKHFHELDAVRAAAEAARSGDGDAAGAIVAIDGIGPAVVESLAAFFHEDHNRAVWNDLLSQVTPPRYEVERVESAVSGKTVVFTGKLETMSRDEAKAQAERLGAKASGSISANTDLLVAGPGAGSKLKKAAELGIEVIDEAAWAAIVAEAG
;
A
#
# COMPACT_ATOMS: atom_id res chain seq x y z
N MET A 1 -31.16 15.17 13.81
CA MET A 1 -30.27 14.62 12.76
C MET A 1 -29.98 15.78 11.81
N SER A 2 -28.78 16.35 11.82
CA SER A 2 -28.37 17.34 10.81
C SER A 2 -28.31 16.60 9.47
N THR A 3 -29.10 17.03 8.51
CA THR A 3 -29.03 16.54 7.13
C THR A 3 -27.67 16.97 6.57
N GLU A 4 -26.75 16.01 6.46
CA GLU A 4 -25.50 16.22 5.72
C GLU A 4 -25.86 16.72 4.31
N SER A 5 -25.19 17.75 3.82
CA SER A 5 -25.47 18.22 2.46
C SER A 5 -24.97 17.18 1.44
N GLU A 6 -25.59 17.08 0.27
CA GLU A 6 -25.11 16.16 -0.80
C GLU A 6 -23.65 16.44 -1.19
N ALA A 7 -23.19 17.69 -1.06
CA ALA A 7 -21.81 18.07 -1.30
C ALA A 7 -20.87 17.47 -0.24
N ASP A 8 -21.28 17.47 1.03
CA ASP A 8 -20.49 16.86 2.11
C ASP A 8 -20.41 15.36 1.94
N VAL A 9 -21.53 14.70 1.59
CA VAL A 9 -21.57 13.26 1.30
C VAL A 9 -20.68 12.89 0.11
N ALA A 10 -20.71 13.66 -0.98
CA ALA A 10 -19.85 13.41 -2.13
C ALA A 10 -18.36 13.56 -1.78
N ASN A 11 -18.01 14.55 -0.97
CA ASN A 11 -16.65 14.76 -0.47
C ASN A 11 -16.22 13.61 0.47
N GLU A 12 -17.12 13.14 1.34
CA GLU A 12 -16.85 12.02 2.23
C GLU A 12 -16.63 10.74 1.43
N LEU A 13 -17.47 10.42 0.45
CA LEU A 13 -17.30 9.27 -0.44
C LEU A 13 -15.96 9.31 -1.19
N MET A 14 -15.54 10.50 -1.66
CA MET A 14 -14.24 10.65 -2.33
C MET A 14 -13.08 10.40 -1.36
N ARG A 15 -13.16 10.89 -0.12
CA ARG A 15 -12.15 10.68 0.92
C ARG A 15 -12.08 9.21 1.33
N LEU A 16 -13.23 8.56 1.56
CA LEU A 16 -13.31 7.13 1.88
C LEU A 16 -12.73 6.27 0.76
N ALA A 17 -13.07 6.54 -0.50
CA ALA A 17 -12.54 5.79 -1.64
C ALA A 17 -11.00 5.88 -1.73
N ARG A 18 -10.42 7.06 -1.50
CA ARG A 18 -8.94 7.24 -1.46
C ARG A 18 -8.31 6.49 -0.29
N SER A 19 -8.91 6.58 0.90
CA SER A 19 -8.42 5.92 2.11
C SER A 19 -8.47 4.41 1.96
N ILE A 20 -9.60 3.83 1.55
CA ILE A 20 -9.75 2.39 1.33
C ILE A 20 -8.77 1.89 0.26
N LYS A 21 -8.59 2.61 -0.85
CA LYS A 21 -7.62 2.23 -1.90
C LYS A 21 -6.17 2.26 -1.38
N ARG A 22 -5.82 3.26 -0.56
CA ARG A 22 -4.50 3.33 0.08
C ARG A 22 -4.26 2.13 0.98
N HIS A 23 -5.20 1.85 1.89
CA HIS A 23 -5.06 0.75 2.86
C HIS A 23 -5.10 -0.62 2.18
N ASN A 24 -5.87 -0.81 1.12
CA ASN A 24 -5.80 -2.01 0.28
C ASN A 24 -4.40 -2.25 -0.27
N ARG A 25 -3.74 -1.20 -0.78
CA ARG A 25 -2.38 -1.32 -1.31
C ARG A 25 -1.37 -1.64 -0.21
N LEU A 26 -1.45 -0.97 0.93
CA LEU A 26 -0.56 -1.22 2.07
C LEU A 26 -0.71 -2.64 2.61
N TYR A 27 -1.95 -3.10 2.76
CA TYR A 27 -2.28 -4.42 3.28
C TYR A 27 -1.90 -5.55 2.33
N HIS A 28 -2.35 -5.49 1.06
CA HIS A 28 -2.21 -6.59 0.11
C HIS A 28 -0.94 -6.56 -0.75
N ALA A 29 -0.37 -5.36 -1.03
CA ALA A 29 0.81 -5.25 -1.89
C ALA A 29 2.11 -5.05 -1.12
N GLN A 30 2.07 -4.46 0.08
CA GLN A 30 3.27 -4.09 0.83
C GLN A 30 3.41 -4.85 2.15
N ASP A 31 2.41 -5.67 2.52
CA ASP A 31 2.34 -6.40 3.81
C ASP A 31 2.68 -5.49 5.01
N ALA A 32 2.24 -4.22 4.93
CA ALA A 32 2.51 -3.16 5.89
C ALA A 32 1.22 -2.37 6.22
N PRO A 33 0.22 -3.00 6.89
CA PRO A 33 -1.00 -2.32 7.27
C PRO A 33 -0.71 -1.16 8.22
N GLU A 34 -1.39 -0.02 8.00
CA GLU A 34 -1.33 1.16 8.88
C GLU A 34 -2.56 1.29 9.77
N ILE A 35 -3.64 0.57 9.46
CA ILE A 35 -4.87 0.52 10.24
C ILE A 35 -5.26 -0.93 10.51
N SER A 36 -6.08 -1.14 11.53
CA SER A 36 -6.62 -2.46 11.85
C SER A 36 -7.68 -2.91 10.83
N ASP A 37 -7.94 -4.22 10.76
CA ASP A 37 -9.02 -4.78 9.95
C ASP A 37 -10.38 -4.19 10.35
N ALA A 38 -10.61 -3.95 11.65
CA ALA A 38 -11.83 -3.34 12.15
C ALA A 38 -12.01 -1.89 11.67
N GLU A 39 -10.94 -1.09 11.65
CA GLU A 39 -10.95 0.27 11.09
C GLU A 39 -11.16 0.24 9.58
N TYR A 40 -10.48 -0.67 8.89
CA TYR A 40 -10.68 -0.89 7.47
C TYR A 40 -12.14 -1.29 7.18
N ASP A 41 -12.69 -2.25 7.91
CA ASP A 41 -14.08 -2.68 7.79
C ASP A 41 -15.06 -1.54 8.12
N ALA A 42 -14.74 -0.66 9.09
CA ALA A 42 -15.53 0.54 9.39
C ALA A 42 -15.55 1.54 8.23
N LEU A 43 -14.41 1.79 7.57
CA LEU A 43 -14.33 2.62 6.37
C LEU A 43 -15.17 2.03 5.22
N VAL A 44 -15.06 0.73 4.99
CA VAL A 44 -15.83 0.02 3.95
C VAL A 44 -17.34 0.07 4.26
N ARG A 45 -17.73 -0.14 5.52
CA ARG A 45 -19.11 -0.05 5.97
C ARG A 45 -19.68 1.36 5.80
N ARG A 46 -18.93 2.39 6.22
CA ARG A 46 -19.37 3.79 6.07
C ARG A 46 -19.55 4.15 4.58
N ASN A 47 -18.63 3.72 3.73
CA ASN A 47 -18.74 3.91 2.28
C ASN A 47 -20.01 3.24 1.74
N ALA A 48 -20.28 1.99 2.11
CA ALA A 48 -21.46 1.25 1.67
C ALA A 48 -22.78 1.89 2.16
N GLN A 49 -22.81 2.39 3.41
CA GLN A 49 -23.96 3.10 3.96
C GLN A 49 -24.30 4.37 3.17
N LEU A 50 -23.26 5.17 2.87
CA LEU A 50 -23.44 6.40 2.08
C LEU A 50 -23.86 6.08 0.64
N GLU A 51 -23.30 5.07 0.00
CA GLU A 51 -23.68 4.64 -1.34
C GLU A 51 -25.12 4.10 -1.40
N ALA A 52 -25.57 3.41 -0.35
CA ALA A 52 -26.95 2.95 -0.24
C ALA A 52 -27.94 4.11 -0.03
N ALA A 53 -27.56 5.11 0.79
CA ALA A 53 -28.40 6.28 1.05
C ALA A 53 -28.44 7.25 -0.15
N TYR A 54 -27.35 7.34 -0.92
CA TYR A 54 -27.20 8.26 -2.06
C TYR A 54 -26.72 7.53 -3.34
N PRO A 55 -27.56 6.65 -3.95
CA PRO A 55 -27.14 5.81 -5.08
C PRO A 55 -26.65 6.61 -6.31
N HIS A 56 -27.12 7.84 -6.49
CA HIS A 56 -26.74 8.72 -7.58
C HIS A 56 -25.33 9.35 -7.42
N LEU A 57 -24.76 9.29 -6.20
CA LEU A 57 -23.39 9.76 -5.91
C LEU A 57 -22.36 8.63 -6.01
N VAL A 58 -22.76 7.39 -6.30
CA VAL A 58 -21.84 6.25 -6.43
C VAL A 58 -20.91 6.44 -7.62
N ARG A 59 -19.61 6.50 -7.32
CA ARG A 59 -18.56 6.74 -8.31
C ARG A 59 -18.23 5.49 -9.13
N ALA A 60 -17.74 5.69 -10.35
CA ALA A 60 -17.28 4.59 -11.21
C ALA A 60 -16.06 3.85 -10.60
N ASP A 61 -15.21 4.58 -9.85
CA ASP A 61 -14.02 4.08 -9.17
C ASP A 61 -14.26 3.71 -7.69
N SER A 62 -15.52 3.49 -7.28
CA SER A 62 -15.86 3.12 -5.92
C SER A 62 -15.19 1.80 -5.49
N PRO A 63 -14.62 1.75 -4.27
CA PRO A 63 -14.05 0.52 -3.71
C PRO A 63 -15.08 -0.59 -3.50
N SER A 64 -16.37 -0.27 -3.47
CA SER A 64 -17.43 -1.28 -3.40
C SER A 64 -17.52 -2.17 -4.65
N ARG A 65 -16.88 -1.76 -5.76
CA ARG A 65 -16.84 -2.49 -7.04
C ARG A 65 -15.55 -3.27 -7.27
N ALA A 66 -14.54 -3.08 -6.41
CA ALA A 66 -13.22 -3.70 -6.54
C ALA A 66 -13.05 -4.89 -5.58
N VAL A 67 -12.32 -5.92 -6.01
CA VAL A 67 -11.86 -7.06 -5.19
C VAL A 67 -10.34 -6.97 -5.07
N GLY A 68 -9.79 -7.09 -3.86
CA GLY A 68 -8.35 -7.11 -3.64
C GLY A 68 -7.62 -5.85 -4.14
N HIS A 69 -6.44 -6.01 -4.70
CA HIS A 69 -5.63 -4.92 -5.25
C HIS A 69 -5.02 -5.30 -6.60
N GLU A 70 -4.77 -4.31 -7.44
CA GLU A 70 -4.07 -4.48 -8.71
C GLU A 70 -2.59 -4.83 -8.48
N ILE A 71 -2.11 -5.90 -9.11
CA ILE A 71 -0.71 -6.34 -9.05
C ILE A 71 0.09 -5.46 -10.02
N ALA A 72 0.58 -4.31 -9.57
CA ALA A 72 1.32 -3.38 -10.42
C ALA A 72 2.77 -3.81 -10.68
N ALA A 73 3.48 -4.28 -9.65
CA ALA A 73 4.86 -4.75 -9.72
C ALA A 73 5.05 -5.99 -8.84
N SER A 74 5.28 -7.15 -9.46
CA SER A 74 5.62 -8.40 -8.80
C SER A 74 6.77 -9.06 -9.54
N PRO A 75 7.72 -9.71 -8.83
CA PRO A 75 8.76 -10.52 -9.45
C PRO A 75 8.23 -11.85 -10.03
N LEU A 76 6.96 -12.20 -9.73
CA LEU A 76 6.29 -13.42 -10.18
C LEU A 76 5.48 -13.15 -11.45
N SER A 77 5.34 -14.16 -12.32
CA SER A 77 4.48 -14.06 -13.49
C SER A 77 3.00 -13.96 -13.09
N LYS A 78 2.21 -13.28 -13.92
CA LYS A 78 0.77 -13.10 -13.70
C LYS A 78 -0.03 -14.25 -14.31
N VAL A 79 -1.13 -14.62 -13.66
CA VAL A 79 -2.07 -15.65 -14.08
C VAL A 79 -3.48 -15.10 -14.04
N GLU A 80 -4.23 -15.25 -15.12
CA GLU A 80 -5.66 -14.93 -15.15
C GLU A 80 -6.49 -16.09 -14.61
N HIS A 81 -7.40 -15.81 -13.69
CA HIS A 81 -8.30 -16.82 -13.12
C HIS A 81 -9.43 -17.17 -14.09
N SER A 82 -9.58 -18.45 -14.40
CA SER A 82 -10.71 -18.95 -15.25
C SER A 82 -12.09 -18.63 -14.67
N VAL A 83 -12.18 -18.62 -13.34
CA VAL A 83 -13.34 -18.17 -12.57
C VAL A 83 -12.85 -17.16 -11.54
N ARG A 84 -13.46 -15.97 -11.48
CA ARG A 84 -13.04 -14.91 -10.56
C ARG A 84 -13.00 -15.40 -9.10
N MET A 85 -11.97 -14.99 -8.37
CA MET A 85 -11.85 -15.18 -6.92
C MET A 85 -12.50 -13.99 -6.22
N LEU A 86 -13.72 -14.17 -5.74
CA LEU A 86 -14.51 -13.13 -5.10
C LEU A 86 -14.19 -12.99 -3.61
N SER A 87 -14.55 -11.87 -3.03
CA SER A 87 -14.59 -11.66 -1.58
C SER A 87 -15.92 -12.19 -1.01
N LEU A 88 -16.04 -12.21 0.32
CA LEU A 88 -17.31 -12.45 1.01
C LEU A 88 -17.81 -11.12 1.59
N ASP A 89 -19.12 -10.96 1.68
CA ASP A 89 -19.71 -9.89 2.47
C ASP A 89 -19.53 -10.21 3.95
N ASN A 90 -19.21 -9.18 4.74
CA ASN A 90 -18.98 -9.31 6.17
C ASN A 90 -20.27 -9.05 6.97
N SER A 91 -20.44 -9.78 8.06
CA SER A 91 -21.42 -9.56 9.11
C SER A 91 -20.67 -9.44 10.46
N PHE A 92 -21.23 -8.67 11.39
CA PHE A 92 -20.62 -8.39 12.69
C PHE A 92 -21.61 -8.59 13.85
N SER A 93 -22.85 -9.01 13.55
CA SER A 93 -23.86 -9.31 14.54
C SER A 93 -24.75 -10.48 14.13
N ASP A 94 -25.42 -11.06 15.13
CA ASP A 94 -26.38 -12.15 14.92
C ASP A 94 -27.56 -11.69 14.03
N GLU A 95 -28.02 -10.44 14.17
CA GLU A 95 -29.12 -9.87 13.38
C GLU A 95 -28.76 -9.74 11.91
N GLU A 96 -27.51 -9.39 11.59
CA GLU A 96 -27.02 -9.33 10.21
C GLU A 96 -26.97 -10.72 9.56
N VAL A 97 -26.71 -11.78 10.34
CA VAL A 97 -26.78 -13.18 9.88
C VAL A 97 -28.23 -13.59 9.62
N GLU A 98 -29.16 -13.23 10.52
CA GLU A 98 -30.60 -13.47 10.32
C GLU A 98 -31.12 -12.76 9.06
N GLU A 99 -30.72 -11.51 8.85
CA GLU A 99 -31.06 -10.74 7.66
C GLU A 99 -30.47 -11.36 6.38
N PHE A 100 -29.25 -11.90 6.45
CA PHE A 100 -28.66 -12.64 5.34
C PHE A 100 -29.51 -13.86 4.97
N VAL A 101 -29.91 -14.67 5.93
CA VAL A 101 -30.80 -15.86 5.68
C VAL A 101 -32.15 -15.43 5.13
N ALA A 102 -32.75 -14.37 5.68
CA ALA A 102 -34.01 -13.81 5.19
C ALA A 102 -33.85 -13.28 3.74
N ARG A 103 -32.75 -12.64 3.42
CA ARG A 103 -32.43 -12.14 2.07
C ARG A 103 -32.31 -13.29 1.06
N VAL A 104 -31.63 -14.38 1.45
CA VAL A 104 -31.50 -15.60 0.64
C VAL A 104 -32.87 -16.19 0.38
N ARG A 105 -33.75 -16.34 1.41
CA ARG A 105 -35.09 -16.85 1.26
C ARG A 105 -35.95 -16.01 0.33
N ARG A 106 -35.93 -14.68 0.51
CA ARG A 106 -36.66 -13.74 -0.37
C ARG A 106 -36.23 -13.85 -1.81
N PHE A 107 -34.90 -13.89 -2.06
CA PHE A 107 -34.37 -13.98 -3.42
C PHE A 107 -34.80 -15.28 -4.13
N LEU A 108 -34.81 -16.39 -3.41
CA LEU A 108 -35.16 -17.70 -3.92
C LEU A 108 -36.70 -17.94 -3.95
N SER A 109 -37.48 -17.02 -3.39
CA SER A 109 -38.96 -17.15 -3.18
C SER A 109 -39.29 -18.42 -2.38
N LEU A 110 -38.51 -18.72 -1.34
CA LEU A 110 -38.75 -19.85 -0.44
C LEU A 110 -39.74 -19.46 0.65
N ALA A 111 -40.65 -20.39 1.00
CA ALA A 111 -41.48 -20.26 2.18
C ALA A 111 -40.63 -20.33 3.48
N ASP A 112 -41.18 -19.79 4.57
CA ASP A 112 -40.42 -19.69 5.85
C ASP A 112 -40.03 -21.07 6.42
N ASP A 113 -40.83 -22.10 6.16
CA ASP A 113 -40.65 -23.49 6.57
C ASP A 113 -39.87 -24.33 5.56
N ALA A 114 -39.57 -23.80 4.37
CA ALA A 114 -38.82 -24.54 3.37
C ALA A 114 -37.40 -24.86 3.86
N PRO A 115 -36.89 -26.09 3.66
CA PRO A 115 -35.55 -26.46 4.12
C PRO A 115 -34.49 -25.64 3.38
N LEU A 116 -33.64 -25.02 4.16
CA LEU A 116 -32.48 -24.26 3.68
C LEU A 116 -31.32 -24.49 4.63
N ALA A 117 -30.38 -25.32 4.20
CA ALA A 117 -29.16 -25.62 4.95
C ALA A 117 -27.98 -24.78 4.49
N PHE A 118 -27.04 -24.58 5.41
CA PHE A 118 -25.78 -23.87 5.21
C PHE A 118 -24.63 -24.72 5.72
N THR A 119 -23.46 -24.62 5.13
CA THR A 119 -22.22 -25.02 5.78
C THR A 119 -21.70 -23.88 6.65
N ALA A 120 -21.07 -24.22 7.78
CA ALA A 120 -20.31 -23.31 8.62
C ALA A 120 -18.87 -23.85 8.73
N GLU A 121 -17.89 -22.97 8.58
CA GLU A 121 -16.46 -23.30 8.68
C GLU A 121 -15.66 -22.12 9.23
N GLU A 122 -14.48 -22.39 9.77
CA GLU A 122 -13.56 -21.35 10.25
C GLU A 122 -13.12 -20.44 9.12
N LYS A 123 -13.13 -19.13 9.38
CA LYS A 123 -12.52 -18.15 8.49
C LYS A 123 -11.04 -18.01 8.84
N ILE A 124 -10.19 -18.76 8.13
CA ILE A 124 -8.76 -18.76 8.36
C ILE A 124 -8.15 -17.43 7.93
N ASP A 125 -7.25 -16.91 8.75
CA ASP A 125 -6.52 -15.69 8.45
C ASP A 125 -5.17 -16.02 7.80
N GLY A 126 -5.15 -16.03 6.47
CA GLY A 126 -4.01 -16.39 5.65
C GLY A 126 -3.96 -15.69 4.30
N LEU A 127 -3.42 -16.34 3.30
CA LEU A 127 -3.35 -15.86 1.92
C LEU A 127 -4.14 -16.80 1.00
N SER A 128 -5.17 -16.29 0.34
CA SER A 128 -6.00 -17.09 -0.57
C SER A 128 -5.20 -17.55 -1.78
N CYS A 129 -5.30 -18.83 -2.08
CA CYS A 129 -4.62 -19.51 -3.16
C CYS A 129 -5.58 -20.42 -3.94
N SER A 130 -5.44 -20.42 -5.27
CA SER A 130 -6.13 -21.32 -6.20
C SER A 130 -5.14 -22.36 -6.69
N LEU A 131 -5.53 -23.64 -6.64
CA LEU A 131 -4.75 -24.81 -7.06
C LEU A 131 -5.50 -25.50 -8.20
N ARG A 132 -4.97 -25.46 -9.40
CA ARG A 132 -5.57 -26.08 -10.57
C ARG A 132 -4.95 -27.44 -10.81
N TYR A 133 -5.81 -28.46 -10.81
CA TYR A 133 -5.45 -29.84 -11.13
C TYR A 133 -6.06 -30.22 -12.48
N GLU A 134 -5.26 -30.85 -13.33
CA GLU A 134 -5.68 -31.45 -14.60
C GLU A 134 -5.32 -32.94 -14.58
N GLN A 135 -6.29 -33.82 -14.82
CA GLN A 135 -6.15 -35.27 -14.70
C GLN A 135 -5.54 -35.69 -13.33
N GLY A 136 -5.89 -34.95 -12.31
CA GLY A 136 -5.39 -35.13 -10.94
C GLY A 136 -3.99 -34.58 -10.65
N GLU A 137 -3.24 -34.08 -11.63
CA GLU A 137 -1.91 -33.47 -11.45
C GLU A 137 -2.03 -31.97 -11.22
N LEU A 138 -1.26 -31.43 -10.25
CA LEU A 138 -1.17 -29.99 -10.02
C LEU A 138 -0.42 -29.30 -11.16
N VAL A 139 -1.12 -28.49 -11.94
CA VAL A 139 -0.52 -27.82 -13.12
C VAL A 139 -0.30 -26.31 -12.89
N LEU A 140 -1.09 -25.70 -11.99
CA LEU A 140 -1.01 -24.26 -11.76
C LEU A 140 -1.48 -23.92 -10.35
N ALA A 141 -0.76 -23.02 -9.70
CA ALA A 141 -1.21 -22.36 -8.47
C ALA A 141 -1.06 -20.85 -8.58
N ALA A 142 -2.06 -20.11 -8.11
CA ALA A 142 -2.08 -18.65 -8.19
C ALA A 142 -2.66 -18.02 -6.91
N THR A 143 -2.11 -16.87 -6.50
CA THR A 143 -2.69 -16.03 -5.46
C THR A 143 -3.97 -15.37 -5.96
N ARG A 144 -4.84 -14.88 -5.07
CA ARG A 144 -6.09 -14.20 -5.46
C ARG A 144 -5.87 -12.95 -6.31
N GLY A 145 -4.86 -12.13 -5.97
CA GLY A 145 -4.62 -10.85 -6.62
C GLY A 145 -5.81 -9.90 -6.50
N ASP A 146 -6.24 -9.34 -7.65
CA ASP A 146 -7.45 -8.50 -7.77
C ASP A 146 -8.75 -9.30 -8.01
N GLY A 147 -8.64 -10.61 -7.91
CA GLY A 147 -9.72 -11.56 -8.16
C GLY A 147 -9.87 -11.98 -9.63
N GLN A 148 -9.26 -11.27 -10.58
CA GLN A 148 -9.17 -11.65 -12.00
C GLN A 148 -7.78 -12.14 -12.35
N VAL A 149 -6.75 -11.46 -11.84
CA VAL A 149 -5.34 -11.75 -12.09
C VAL A 149 -4.62 -11.97 -10.76
N GLY A 150 -3.97 -13.11 -10.61
CA GLY A 150 -3.13 -13.49 -9.48
C GLY A 150 -1.66 -13.61 -9.86
N GLU A 151 -0.81 -13.91 -8.89
CA GLU A 151 0.61 -14.22 -9.07
C GLU A 151 0.80 -15.73 -9.16
N ASN A 152 1.59 -16.20 -10.12
CA ASN A 152 1.94 -17.62 -10.24
C ASN A 152 2.87 -18.04 -9.11
N VAL A 153 2.37 -18.92 -8.25
CA VAL A 153 3.09 -19.48 -7.09
C VAL A 153 3.25 -21.01 -7.20
N THR A 154 3.09 -21.57 -8.40
CA THR A 154 3.17 -23.02 -8.64
C THR A 154 4.47 -23.64 -8.09
N PRO A 155 5.66 -23.09 -8.35
CA PRO A 155 6.90 -23.65 -7.78
C PRO A 155 6.94 -23.58 -6.25
N ASN A 156 6.30 -22.55 -5.68
CA ASN A 156 6.30 -22.32 -4.23
C ASN A 156 5.38 -23.31 -3.49
N VAL A 157 4.15 -23.49 -3.99
CA VAL A 157 3.18 -24.41 -3.35
C VAL A 157 3.61 -25.87 -3.41
N ALA A 158 4.49 -26.25 -4.34
CA ALA A 158 5.07 -27.59 -4.42
C ALA A 158 5.83 -28.00 -3.15
N HIS A 159 6.23 -27.04 -2.31
CA HIS A 159 6.91 -27.25 -1.04
C HIS A 159 5.98 -27.26 0.18
N ILE A 160 4.67 -27.05 -0.01
CA ILE A 160 3.68 -27.09 1.08
C ILE A 160 3.16 -28.53 1.19
N ALA A 161 3.43 -29.18 2.32
CA ALA A 161 3.13 -30.60 2.52
C ALA A 161 1.64 -30.94 2.41
N ASP A 162 0.75 -29.99 2.74
CA ASP A 162 -0.71 -30.16 2.66
C ASP A 162 -1.24 -30.09 1.21
N ILE A 163 -0.41 -29.71 0.24
CA ILE A 163 -0.79 -29.57 -1.17
C ILE A 163 -0.20 -30.75 -1.96
N PRO A 164 -0.98 -31.81 -2.23
CA PRO A 164 -0.49 -32.94 -3.00
C PRO A 164 -0.21 -32.52 -4.45
N GLN A 165 0.90 -32.97 -5.02
CA GLN A 165 1.22 -32.77 -6.43
C GLN A 165 0.27 -33.58 -7.33
N ARG A 166 -0.32 -34.64 -6.77
CA ARG A 166 -1.31 -35.49 -7.43
C ARG A 166 -2.43 -35.83 -6.46
N LEU A 167 -3.68 -35.57 -6.87
CA LEU A 167 -4.86 -35.97 -6.14
C LEU A 167 -5.07 -37.49 -6.21
N THR A 168 -5.68 -38.07 -5.19
CA THR A 168 -5.94 -39.52 -5.08
C THR A 168 -7.43 -39.84 -5.32
N GLY A 169 -7.73 -41.03 -5.80
CA GLY A 169 -9.12 -41.45 -6.06
C GLY A 169 -9.66 -41.02 -7.43
N GLU A 170 -10.98 -41.04 -7.57
CA GLU A 170 -11.67 -40.58 -8.77
C GLU A 170 -11.79 -39.06 -8.72
N VAL A 171 -11.04 -38.39 -9.60
CA VAL A 171 -11.00 -36.92 -9.70
C VAL A 171 -11.50 -36.47 -11.06
N PRO A 172 -12.21 -35.32 -11.15
CA PRO A 172 -12.61 -34.72 -12.42
C PRO A 172 -11.40 -34.40 -13.30
N ALA A 173 -11.61 -34.39 -14.62
CA ALA A 173 -10.55 -34.08 -15.60
C ALA A 173 -9.91 -32.70 -15.34
N LEU A 174 -10.68 -31.74 -14.88
CA LEU A 174 -10.24 -30.42 -14.40
C LEU A 174 -10.93 -30.12 -13.10
N PHE A 175 -10.13 -29.73 -12.08
CA PHE A 175 -10.67 -29.22 -10.82
C PHE A 175 -9.74 -28.15 -10.22
N GLU A 176 -10.30 -27.00 -9.90
CA GLU A 176 -9.59 -25.89 -9.26
C GLU A 176 -9.99 -25.81 -7.78
N ILE A 177 -9.10 -26.22 -6.88
CA ILE A 177 -9.31 -26.15 -5.43
C ILE A 177 -8.89 -24.78 -4.94
N ARG A 178 -9.71 -24.14 -4.12
CA ARG A 178 -9.44 -22.85 -3.48
C ARG A 178 -9.32 -23.03 -1.98
N GLY A 179 -8.32 -22.38 -1.41
CA GLY A 179 -8.06 -22.47 0.02
C GLY A 179 -7.20 -21.32 0.51
N GLU A 180 -6.80 -21.45 1.74
CA GLU A 180 -5.97 -20.45 2.42
C GLU A 180 -4.60 -21.06 2.75
N VAL A 181 -3.52 -20.40 2.33
CA VAL A 181 -2.16 -20.69 2.79
C VAL A 181 -1.93 -19.90 4.08
N TYR A 182 -1.52 -20.57 5.14
CA TYR A 182 -1.34 -20.01 6.46
C TYR A 182 -0.07 -20.51 7.14
N MET A 183 0.26 -19.96 8.29
CA MET A 183 1.37 -20.39 9.15
C MET A 183 0.85 -20.61 10.56
N ASP A 184 1.27 -21.73 11.18
CA ASP A 184 0.94 -22.01 12.57
C ASP A 184 1.56 -20.99 13.52
N LYS A 185 0.87 -20.67 14.62
CA LYS A 185 1.33 -19.72 15.67
C LYS A 185 2.72 -20.09 16.21
N HIS A 186 2.97 -21.38 16.48
CA HIS A 186 4.27 -21.84 16.96
C HIS A 186 5.37 -21.69 15.90
N ALA A 187 5.05 -22.04 14.66
CA ALA A 187 5.96 -21.90 13.53
C ALA A 187 6.32 -20.43 13.27
N PHE A 188 5.34 -19.53 13.39
CA PHE A 188 5.53 -18.08 13.29
C PHE A 188 6.46 -17.55 14.40
N ALA A 189 6.22 -17.95 15.65
CA ALA A 189 7.07 -17.54 16.77
C ALA A 189 8.52 -17.99 16.59
N ALA A 190 8.73 -19.26 16.18
CA ALA A 190 10.05 -19.78 15.89
C ALA A 190 10.75 -19.07 14.72
N LEU A 191 9.99 -18.73 13.65
CA LEU A 191 10.50 -18.00 12.51
C LEU A 191 10.98 -16.60 12.92
N ASN A 192 10.17 -15.85 13.68
CA ASN A 192 10.52 -14.51 14.14
C ASN A 192 11.70 -14.53 15.13
N ALA A 193 11.82 -15.54 15.99
CA ALA A 193 12.98 -15.72 16.86
C ALA A 193 14.28 -15.90 16.03
N ALA A 194 14.23 -16.76 15.02
CA ALA A 194 15.38 -16.97 14.12
C ALA A 194 15.72 -15.74 13.28
N GLN A 195 14.73 -14.91 12.90
CA GLN A 195 14.98 -13.63 12.21
C GLN A 195 15.62 -12.60 13.15
N ALA A 196 15.14 -12.51 14.39
CA ALA A 196 15.73 -11.64 15.40
C ALA A 196 17.22 -11.95 15.65
N GLU A 197 17.58 -13.25 15.74
CA GLU A 197 18.98 -13.68 15.90
C GLU A 197 19.88 -13.26 14.73
N ARG A 198 19.32 -13.19 13.50
CA ARG A 198 20.04 -12.75 12.30
C ARG A 198 19.99 -11.24 12.07
N GLY A 199 19.23 -10.50 12.88
CA GLY A 199 18.99 -9.07 12.66
C GLY A 199 18.09 -8.75 11.46
N ASP A 200 17.32 -9.74 10.98
CA ASP A 200 16.39 -9.57 9.86
C ASP A 200 15.08 -8.89 10.34
N LYS A 201 14.34 -8.31 9.38
CA LYS A 201 13.03 -7.71 9.66
C LYS A 201 12.05 -8.78 10.15
N LEU A 202 11.39 -8.53 11.28
CA LEU A 202 10.36 -9.40 11.83
C LEU A 202 9.04 -9.26 11.05
N PHE A 203 8.30 -10.36 10.95
CA PHE A 203 6.94 -10.33 10.45
C PHE A 203 5.98 -9.85 11.54
N ALA A 204 4.98 -9.06 11.15
CA ALA A 204 4.03 -8.49 12.08
C ALA A 204 3.05 -9.53 12.66
N ASN A 205 2.63 -10.51 11.84
CA ASN A 205 1.67 -11.55 12.19
C ASN A 205 1.85 -12.81 11.33
N PRO A 206 1.22 -13.96 11.69
CA PRO A 206 1.28 -15.20 10.93
C PRO A 206 0.82 -15.08 9.48
N ARG A 207 -0.22 -14.27 9.21
CA ARG A 207 -0.73 -14.01 7.86
C ARG A 207 0.33 -13.34 6.98
N ASN A 208 0.96 -12.27 7.47
CA ASN A 208 2.02 -11.57 6.74
C ASN A 208 3.25 -12.47 6.54
N ALA A 209 3.56 -13.31 7.53
CA ALA A 209 4.62 -14.32 7.41
C ALA A 209 4.28 -15.34 6.32
N ALA A 210 3.04 -15.83 6.25
CA ALA A 210 2.60 -16.74 5.21
C ALA A 210 2.63 -16.08 3.82
N ALA A 211 2.08 -14.88 3.67
CA ALA A 211 2.06 -14.13 2.41
C ALA A 211 3.48 -13.83 1.91
N GLY A 212 4.34 -13.30 2.78
CA GLY A 212 5.74 -13.00 2.46
C GLY A 212 6.58 -14.24 2.18
N SER A 213 6.24 -15.41 2.76
CA SER A 213 6.92 -16.67 2.52
C SER A 213 6.46 -17.36 1.23
N LEU A 214 5.20 -17.20 0.83
CA LEU A 214 4.66 -17.78 -0.39
C LEU A 214 5.09 -16.99 -1.63
N ARG A 215 5.08 -15.65 -1.58
CA ARG A 215 5.37 -14.77 -2.72
C ARG A 215 6.87 -14.56 -2.93
N GLN A 216 7.66 -15.63 -2.97
CA GLN A 216 9.10 -15.61 -3.17
C GLN A 216 9.46 -15.97 -4.61
N LYS A 217 10.38 -15.19 -5.22
CA LYS A 217 10.92 -15.51 -6.56
C LYS A 217 11.71 -16.81 -6.56
N ASP A 218 12.43 -17.06 -5.47
CA ASP A 218 13.16 -18.32 -5.23
C ASP A 218 12.31 -19.24 -4.34
N ALA A 219 11.80 -20.32 -4.90
CA ALA A 219 10.97 -21.29 -4.22
C ALA A 219 11.71 -22.02 -3.06
N SER A 220 13.05 -22.01 -3.05
CA SER A 220 13.83 -22.58 -1.95
C SER A 220 13.61 -21.82 -0.63
N VAL A 221 13.32 -20.53 -0.69
CA VAL A 221 12.94 -19.74 0.48
C VAL A 221 11.60 -20.22 1.04
N THR A 222 10.62 -20.50 0.17
CA THR A 222 9.32 -21.07 0.57
C THR A 222 9.50 -22.46 1.17
N ALA A 223 10.37 -23.31 0.60
CA ALA A 223 10.68 -24.65 1.10
C ALA A 223 11.21 -24.64 2.54
N ALA A 224 11.93 -23.58 2.93
CA ALA A 224 12.46 -23.41 4.29
C ALA A 224 11.40 -22.85 5.28
N ARG A 225 10.17 -22.60 4.84
CA ARG A 225 9.08 -22.02 5.64
C ARG A 225 7.99 -23.05 5.93
N PRO A 226 7.53 -23.17 7.18
CA PRO A 226 6.51 -24.16 7.58
C PRO A 226 5.10 -23.69 7.21
N LEU A 227 4.84 -23.51 5.91
CA LEU A 227 3.53 -23.15 5.40
C LEU A 227 2.57 -24.34 5.41
N ARG A 228 1.30 -24.06 5.66
CA ARG A 228 0.19 -25.01 5.68
C ARG A 228 -0.91 -24.52 4.73
N PHE A 229 -1.84 -25.44 4.39
CA PHE A 229 -2.96 -25.14 3.50
C PHE A 229 -4.24 -25.79 4.00
N LEU A 230 -5.38 -25.08 3.90
CA LEU A 230 -6.72 -25.60 4.10
C LEU A 230 -7.63 -25.18 2.96
N ALA A 231 -8.28 -26.15 2.31
CA ALA A 231 -9.26 -25.87 1.28
C ALA A 231 -10.56 -25.35 1.90
N HIS A 232 -11.21 -24.40 1.21
CA HIS A 232 -12.51 -23.84 1.60
C HIS A 232 -13.51 -23.78 0.45
N GLY A 233 -13.12 -24.17 -0.77
CA GLY A 233 -14.01 -24.12 -1.92
C GLY A 233 -13.31 -24.51 -3.22
N TRP A 234 -13.92 -24.14 -4.32
CA TRP A 234 -13.41 -24.45 -5.65
C TRP A 234 -13.70 -23.32 -6.65
N GLY A 235 -13.04 -23.38 -7.78
CA GLY A 235 -13.23 -22.52 -8.94
C GLY A 235 -13.76 -23.30 -10.16
N ALA A 236 -12.97 -23.36 -11.24
CA ALA A 236 -13.32 -24.11 -12.43
C ALA A 236 -13.30 -25.62 -12.15
N ALA A 237 -14.32 -26.34 -12.60
CA ALA A 237 -14.43 -27.78 -12.53
C ALA A 237 -15.12 -28.32 -13.80
N SER A 238 -14.60 -29.42 -14.34
CA SER A 238 -15.26 -30.11 -15.46
C SER A 238 -16.53 -30.85 -15.01
N GLU A 239 -16.56 -31.29 -13.76
CA GLU A 239 -17.67 -31.95 -13.09
C GLU A 239 -17.56 -31.74 -11.58
N LEU A 240 -18.70 -31.63 -10.88
CA LEU A 240 -18.74 -31.54 -9.42
C LEU A 240 -19.02 -32.91 -8.81
N PRO A 241 -18.27 -33.32 -7.77
CA PRO A 241 -18.39 -34.65 -7.14
C PRO A 241 -19.63 -34.81 -6.25
N GLY A 242 -20.49 -33.78 -6.14
CA GLY A 242 -21.68 -33.80 -5.31
C GLY A 242 -22.64 -32.68 -5.65
N ALA A 243 -23.86 -32.73 -5.05
CA ALA A 243 -24.89 -31.75 -5.25
C ALA A 243 -24.94 -30.66 -4.15
N THR A 244 -24.09 -30.80 -3.12
CA THR A 244 -24.03 -29.86 -1.99
C THR A 244 -22.61 -29.36 -1.77
N GLN A 245 -22.52 -28.20 -1.13
CA GLN A 245 -21.22 -27.61 -0.68
C GLN A 245 -20.46 -28.61 0.20
N PHE A 246 -21.18 -29.23 1.13
CA PHE A 246 -20.60 -30.19 2.06
C PHE A 246 -20.01 -31.41 1.32
N ASP A 247 -20.78 -32.01 0.38
CA ASP A 247 -20.31 -33.18 -0.39
C ASP A 247 -19.04 -32.87 -1.18
N VAL A 248 -18.97 -31.72 -1.84
CA VAL A 248 -17.79 -31.29 -2.62
C VAL A 248 -16.57 -31.11 -1.69
N MET A 249 -16.76 -30.49 -0.53
CA MET A 249 -15.65 -30.32 0.43
C MET A 249 -15.17 -31.67 0.97
N MET A 250 -16.07 -32.62 1.23
CA MET A 250 -15.71 -33.99 1.65
C MET A 250 -14.99 -34.75 0.53
N ALA A 251 -15.36 -34.54 -0.72
CA ALA A 251 -14.63 -35.12 -1.86
C ALA A 251 -13.20 -34.54 -1.97
N ILE A 252 -13.02 -33.23 -1.79
CA ILE A 252 -11.70 -32.59 -1.76
C ILE A 252 -10.84 -33.20 -0.66
N ALA A 253 -11.41 -33.41 0.54
CA ALA A 253 -10.70 -34.09 1.64
C ALA A 253 -10.32 -35.53 1.28
N ALA A 254 -11.22 -36.27 0.63
CA ALA A 254 -10.95 -37.63 0.18
C ALA A 254 -9.87 -37.71 -0.91
N TRP A 255 -9.68 -36.66 -1.71
CA TRP A 255 -8.59 -36.56 -2.68
C TRP A 255 -7.22 -36.25 -2.06
N GLY A 256 -7.17 -36.02 -0.74
CA GLY A 256 -5.93 -35.80 0.02
C GLY A 256 -5.60 -34.33 0.30
N VAL A 257 -6.52 -33.39 0.03
CA VAL A 257 -6.34 -31.98 0.36
C VAL A 257 -7.07 -31.66 1.67
N PRO A 258 -6.40 -31.14 2.71
CA PRO A 258 -7.05 -30.87 3.99
C PRO A 258 -8.14 -29.81 3.89
N VAL A 259 -9.23 -30.04 4.61
CA VAL A 259 -10.34 -29.10 4.83
C VAL A 259 -10.47 -28.80 6.32
N SER A 260 -11.22 -27.75 6.69
CA SER A 260 -11.45 -27.46 8.12
C SER A 260 -12.12 -28.65 8.83
N SER A 261 -11.57 -29.02 9.97
CA SER A 261 -12.18 -30.05 10.85
C SER A 261 -13.48 -29.57 11.52
N SER A 262 -13.72 -28.26 11.54
CA SER A 262 -14.94 -27.63 12.06
C SER A 262 -16.01 -27.44 10.99
N LEU A 263 -15.81 -27.94 9.76
CA LEU A 263 -16.81 -27.85 8.70
C LEU A 263 -18.06 -28.63 9.13
N THR A 264 -19.16 -27.89 9.32
CA THR A 264 -20.42 -28.42 9.87
C THR A 264 -21.61 -28.00 9.01
N LEU A 265 -22.62 -28.88 8.91
CA LEU A 265 -23.87 -28.60 8.24
C LEU A 265 -24.89 -28.02 9.24
N CYS A 266 -25.37 -26.82 8.95
CA CYS A 266 -26.38 -26.09 9.74
C CYS A 266 -27.74 -26.10 9.04
N SER A 267 -28.78 -26.64 9.67
CA SER A 267 -30.13 -26.73 9.10
C SER A 267 -30.94 -25.43 9.25
N ASN A 268 -30.52 -24.50 10.07
CA ASN A 268 -31.18 -23.23 10.35
C ASN A 268 -30.22 -22.20 10.95
N VAL A 269 -30.66 -20.95 11.09
CA VAL A 269 -29.89 -19.85 11.62
C VAL A 269 -29.42 -20.06 13.07
N SER A 270 -30.25 -20.72 13.91
CA SER A 270 -29.85 -21.00 15.29
C SER A 270 -28.68 -21.95 15.36
N ASN A 271 -28.58 -22.96 14.46
CA ASN A 271 -27.37 -23.81 14.36
C ASN A 271 -26.17 -23.02 13.86
N MET A 272 -26.34 -22.11 12.88
CA MET A 272 -25.25 -21.27 12.40
C MET A 272 -24.65 -20.42 13.55
N LEU A 273 -25.51 -19.76 14.34
CA LEU A 273 -25.09 -18.96 15.48
C LEU A 273 -24.52 -19.79 16.64
N HIS A 274 -25.00 -21.03 16.81
CA HIS A 274 -24.43 -21.96 17.78
C HIS A 274 -22.99 -22.33 17.40
N GLU A 275 -22.75 -22.70 16.14
CA GLU A 275 -21.41 -23.01 15.64
C GLU A 275 -20.46 -21.80 15.73
N TYR A 276 -20.94 -20.59 15.40
CA TYR A 276 -20.17 -19.36 15.59
C TYR A 276 -19.67 -19.21 17.04
N ARG A 277 -20.57 -19.40 18.02
CA ARG A 277 -20.19 -19.30 19.45
C ARG A 277 -19.24 -20.43 19.87
N SER A 278 -19.42 -21.64 19.33
CA SER A 278 -18.53 -22.79 19.58
C SER A 278 -17.13 -22.53 19.06
N ILE A 279 -17.00 -22.13 17.79
CA ILE A 279 -15.73 -21.81 17.14
C ILE A 279 -15.07 -20.61 17.83
N SER A 280 -15.84 -19.54 18.12
CA SER A 280 -15.34 -18.35 18.84
C SER A 280 -14.74 -18.70 20.20
N LYS A 281 -15.41 -19.58 20.96
CA LYS A 281 -14.92 -20.04 22.27
C LYS A 281 -13.64 -20.89 22.15
N GLY A 282 -13.53 -21.69 21.10
CA GLY A 282 -12.39 -22.60 20.85
C GLY A 282 -11.21 -21.95 20.17
N ARG A 283 -11.34 -20.72 19.63
CA ARG A 283 -10.35 -20.11 18.72
C ARG A 283 -8.93 -19.97 19.29
N SER A 284 -8.80 -19.74 20.61
CA SER A 284 -7.50 -19.59 21.26
C SER A 284 -6.69 -20.90 21.28
N ALA A 285 -7.37 -22.05 21.23
CA ALA A 285 -6.75 -23.37 21.19
C ALA A 285 -6.36 -23.82 19.78
N LEU A 286 -6.82 -23.14 18.74
CA LEU A 286 -6.44 -23.45 17.37
C LEU A 286 -4.96 -23.12 17.12
N PRO A 287 -4.25 -23.97 16.35
CA PRO A 287 -2.85 -23.73 16.02
C PRO A 287 -2.66 -22.57 15.04
N TYR A 288 -3.70 -22.06 14.43
CA TYR A 288 -3.72 -20.96 13.47
C TYR A 288 -4.74 -19.89 13.89
N ASP A 289 -4.64 -18.72 13.27
CA ASP A 289 -5.55 -17.61 13.53
C ASP A 289 -6.78 -17.65 12.61
N ILE A 290 -7.91 -17.27 13.20
CA ILE A 290 -9.20 -17.12 12.51
C ILE A 290 -9.83 -15.78 12.88
N ASP A 291 -10.49 -15.13 11.92
CA ASP A 291 -11.13 -13.83 12.09
C ASP A 291 -12.66 -13.88 12.07
N GLY A 292 -13.24 -15.08 11.95
CA GLY A 292 -14.68 -15.30 11.91
C GLY A 292 -15.09 -16.71 11.52
N VAL A 293 -16.33 -16.83 11.11
CA VAL A 293 -16.93 -18.04 10.55
C VAL A 293 -17.51 -17.73 9.18
N VAL A 294 -17.32 -18.63 8.21
CA VAL A 294 -17.91 -18.49 6.88
C VAL A 294 -19.12 -19.37 6.75
N TYR A 295 -20.23 -18.80 6.30
CA TYR A 295 -21.43 -19.54 5.95
C TYR A 295 -21.62 -19.58 4.45
N LYS A 296 -22.03 -20.74 3.92
CA LYS A 296 -22.38 -20.92 2.51
C LYS A 296 -23.68 -21.72 2.41
N VAL A 297 -24.59 -21.33 1.51
CA VAL A 297 -25.76 -22.14 1.18
C VAL A 297 -25.30 -23.52 0.72
N ASP A 298 -25.80 -24.60 1.31
CA ASP A 298 -25.25 -25.93 1.07
C ASP A 298 -25.63 -26.48 -0.33
N ARG A 299 -26.87 -26.33 -0.78
CA ARG A 299 -27.34 -26.82 -2.08
C ARG A 299 -26.78 -25.98 -3.24
N LEU A 300 -26.06 -26.64 -4.17
CA LEU A 300 -25.39 -25.99 -5.30
C LEU A 300 -26.35 -25.44 -6.35
N ASP A 301 -27.51 -26.07 -6.54
CA ASP A 301 -28.55 -25.53 -7.42
C ASP A 301 -29.13 -24.20 -6.89
N LEU A 302 -29.22 -24.04 -5.56
CA LEU A 302 -29.60 -22.77 -4.94
C LEU A 302 -28.50 -21.72 -5.02
N GLN A 303 -27.20 -22.12 -4.88
CA GLN A 303 -26.10 -21.22 -5.12
C GLN A 303 -26.07 -20.68 -6.56
N ALA A 304 -26.34 -21.55 -7.55
CA ALA A 304 -26.40 -21.16 -8.95
C ALA A 304 -27.57 -20.18 -9.22
N ARG A 305 -28.71 -20.36 -8.59
CA ARG A 305 -29.87 -19.44 -8.68
C ARG A 305 -29.59 -18.09 -8.01
N LEU A 306 -28.92 -18.08 -6.87
CA LEU A 306 -28.54 -16.87 -6.13
C LEU A 306 -27.47 -16.04 -6.90
N GLY A 307 -26.52 -16.72 -7.53
CA GLY A 307 -25.47 -16.10 -8.30
C GLY A 307 -24.59 -15.16 -7.45
N PHE A 308 -24.09 -14.12 -8.12
CA PHE A 308 -23.11 -13.19 -7.55
C PHE A 308 -23.63 -11.75 -7.57
N ALA A 309 -23.18 -10.95 -6.61
CA ALA A 309 -23.19 -9.50 -6.66
C ALA A 309 -21.86 -8.99 -7.30
N SER A 310 -21.59 -7.69 -7.24
CA SER A 310 -20.40 -7.12 -7.90
C SER A 310 -19.07 -7.72 -7.43
N LYS A 311 -18.92 -8.00 -6.14
CA LYS A 311 -17.67 -8.49 -5.53
C LYS A 311 -17.81 -9.74 -4.66
N ALA A 312 -19.06 -10.17 -4.36
CA ALA A 312 -19.33 -11.26 -3.42
C ALA A 312 -20.44 -12.17 -3.93
N PRO A 313 -20.42 -13.48 -3.59
CA PRO A 313 -21.53 -14.38 -3.84
C PRO A 313 -22.71 -14.04 -2.93
N ARG A 314 -23.97 -14.13 -3.46
CA ARG A 314 -25.16 -13.96 -2.63
C ARG A 314 -25.44 -15.15 -1.72
N TRP A 315 -24.77 -16.26 -1.94
CA TRP A 315 -24.92 -17.51 -1.21
C TRP A 315 -23.88 -17.73 -0.11
N GLY A 316 -22.95 -16.76 0.09
CA GLY A 316 -21.92 -16.88 1.10
C GLY A 316 -21.73 -15.59 1.88
N MET A 317 -21.34 -15.71 3.16
CA MET A 317 -21.12 -14.60 4.07
C MET A 317 -20.06 -14.96 5.11
N ALA A 318 -19.28 -13.97 5.54
CA ALA A 318 -18.32 -14.08 6.64
C ALA A 318 -18.89 -13.37 7.88
N HIS A 319 -19.10 -14.12 8.97
CA HIS A 319 -19.47 -13.60 10.28
C HIS A 319 -18.20 -13.39 11.09
N LYS A 320 -17.75 -12.15 11.18
CA LYS A 320 -16.50 -11.74 11.84
C LYS A 320 -16.64 -11.78 13.37
N PHE A 321 -15.57 -12.17 14.06
CA PHE A 321 -15.53 -12.07 15.50
C PHE A 321 -15.42 -10.61 15.95
N PRO A 322 -16.01 -10.26 17.11
CA PRO A 322 -15.75 -8.97 17.71
C PRO A 322 -14.27 -8.89 18.10
N ALA A 323 -13.73 -7.68 17.98
CA ALA A 323 -12.36 -7.44 18.44
C ALA A 323 -12.25 -7.66 19.95
N GLU A 324 -11.21 -8.37 20.38
CA GLU A 324 -10.96 -8.57 21.81
C GLU A 324 -10.53 -7.28 22.49
N ARG A 325 -11.07 -7.03 23.69
CA ARG A 325 -10.79 -5.84 24.50
C ARG A 325 -10.21 -6.24 25.85
N ALA A 326 -9.31 -5.41 26.36
CA ALA A 326 -8.80 -5.54 27.72
C ALA A 326 -8.54 -4.17 28.32
N GLU A 327 -8.64 -4.08 29.65
CA GLU A 327 -8.30 -2.88 30.39
C GLU A 327 -6.85 -2.95 30.86
N THR A 328 -6.14 -1.83 30.74
CA THR A 328 -4.76 -1.69 31.21
C THR A 328 -4.46 -0.25 31.59
N THR A 329 -3.24 0.02 32.09
CA THR A 329 -2.76 1.38 32.38
C THR A 329 -1.84 1.82 31.24
N LEU A 330 -2.00 3.06 30.80
CA LEU A 330 -1.11 3.75 29.88
C LEU A 330 0.03 4.37 30.69
N ASP A 331 1.16 3.68 30.79
CA ASP A 331 2.29 4.08 31.62
C ASP A 331 3.03 5.31 31.08
N ALA A 332 3.20 5.39 29.75
CA ALA A 332 3.89 6.48 29.05
C ALA A 332 3.38 6.66 27.63
N ILE A 333 3.67 7.81 27.03
CA ILE A 333 3.49 8.09 25.61
C ILE A 333 4.84 8.49 25.04
N ASP A 334 5.41 7.64 24.20
CA ASP A 334 6.65 7.89 23.45
C ASP A 334 6.32 8.44 22.08
N ILE A 335 7.19 9.27 21.53
CA ILE A 335 7.08 9.77 20.16
C ILE A 335 8.17 9.12 19.32
N GLN A 336 7.78 8.31 18.36
CA GLN A 336 8.68 7.69 17.38
C GLN A 336 8.75 8.54 16.12
N VAL A 337 9.97 8.76 15.61
CA VAL A 337 10.18 9.47 14.35
C VAL A 337 10.38 8.45 13.23
N GLY A 338 9.46 8.43 12.29
CA GLY A 338 9.54 7.55 11.12
C GLY A 338 10.52 8.04 10.06
N ARG A 339 10.90 7.16 9.13
CA ARG A 339 11.80 7.46 8.00
C ARG A 339 11.33 8.61 7.09
N THR A 340 10.06 8.95 7.11
CA THR A 340 9.47 10.09 6.38
C THR A 340 9.35 11.34 7.24
N GLY A 341 9.90 11.32 8.44
CA GLY A 341 9.81 12.40 9.43
C GLY A 341 8.51 12.42 10.24
N LYS A 342 7.53 11.54 9.98
CA LYS A 342 6.28 11.49 10.73
C LYS A 342 6.54 11.17 12.20
N LEU A 343 6.01 11.99 13.09
CA LEU A 343 6.00 11.78 14.53
C LEU A 343 4.81 10.90 14.88
N THR A 344 5.07 9.67 15.28
CA THR A 344 4.03 8.69 15.60
C THR A 344 4.03 8.44 17.12
N PRO A 345 2.95 8.80 17.83
CA PRO A 345 2.85 8.52 19.24
C PRO A 345 2.55 7.04 19.51
N VAL A 346 3.28 6.46 20.44
CA VAL A 346 3.15 5.07 20.89
C VAL A 346 2.92 5.07 22.40
N GLY A 347 1.78 4.53 22.82
CA GLY A 347 1.48 4.31 24.23
C GLY A 347 2.24 3.09 24.77
N ARG A 348 2.92 3.25 25.90
CA ARG A 348 3.48 2.16 26.69
C ARG A 348 2.44 1.73 27.70
N LEU A 349 2.16 0.44 27.75
CA LEU A 349 1.10 -0.14 28.57
C LEU A 349 1.67 -1.04 29.66
N ALA A 350 1.04 -1.06 30.80
CA ALA A 350 1.18 -2.17 31.71
C ALA A 350 0.81 -3.46 30.94
N PRO A 351 1.65 -4.53 31.02
CA PRO A 351 1.45 -5.74 30.22
C PRO A 351 0.05 -6.34 30.42
N VAL A 352 -0.68 -6.56 29.34
CA VAL A 352 -2.04 -7.10 29.39
C VAL A 352 -2.25 -8.14 28.26
N LEU A 353 -2.96 -9.21 28.56
CA LEU A 353 -3.27 -10.26 27.61
C LEU A 353 -4.50 -9.89 26.78
N VAL A 354 -4.35 -9.81 25.46
CA VAL A 354 -5.44 -9.52 24.48
C VAL A 354 -5.24 -10.40 23.27
N GLY A 355 -6.26 -11.16 22.88
CA GLY A 355 -6.17 -12.04 21.72
C GLY A 355 -5.06 -13.11 21.86
N GLY A 356 -4.82 -13.62 23.07
CA GLY A 356 -3.80 -14.63 23.32
C GLY A 356 -2.35 -14.12 23.31
N VAL A 357 -2.12 -12.80 23.17
CA VAL A 357 -0.79 -12.16 23.20
C VAL A 357 -0.68 -11.13 24.29
N THR A 358 0.49 -11.04 24.91
CA THR A 358 0.78 -9.97 25.88
C THR A 358 1.12 -8.68 25.12
N VAL A 359 0.29 -7.66 25.30
CA VAL A 359 0.44 -6.34 24.70
C VAL A 359 1.08 -5.39 25.70
N THR A 360 2.18 -4.73 25.28
CA THR A 360 2.91 -3.73 26.06
C THR A 360 2.97 -2.37 25.36
N ASN A 361 2.61 -2.31 24.08
CA ASN A 361 2.64 -1.10 23.28
C ASN A 361 1.35 -0.98 22.47
N VAL A 362 0.91 0.25 22.27
CA VAL A 362 -0.29 0.58 21.50
C VAL A 362 -0.02 1.79 20.62
N THR A 363 -0.54 1.79 19.38
CA THR A 363 -0.49 3.00 18.57
C THR A 363 -1.51 4.02 19.08
N LEU A 364 -1.11 5.29 19.10
CA LEU A 364 -1.99 6.44 19.32
C LEU A 364 -2.13 7.28 18.03
N HIS A 365 -1.70 6.70 16.89
CA HIS A 365 -1.84 7.18 15.52
C HIS A 365 -1.26 8.59 15.26
N ASN A 366 -1.80 9.62 15.91
CA ASN A 366 -1.40 11.02 15.71
C ASN A 366 -1.84 11.89 16.91
N ARG A 367 -1.49 13.17 16.85
CA ARG A 367 -1.82 14.18 17.88
C ARG A 367 -3.33 14.32 18.10
N ASP A 368 -4.11 14.30 17.02
CA ASP A 368 -5.55 14.53 17.07
C ASP A 368 -6.28 13.37 17.75
N GLU A 369 -5.78 12.15 17.55
CA GLU A 369 -6.31 10.96 18.22
C GLU A 369 -6.03 10.97 19.74
N ILE A 370 -4.85 11.42 20.17
CA ILE A 370 -4.55 11.64 21.60
C ILE A 370 -5.54 12.66 22.18
N ALA A 371 -5.78 13.77 21.48
CA ALA A 371 -6.72 14.80 21.92
C ALA A 371 -8.17 14.27 21.96
N ARG A 372 -8.59 13.49 20.94
CA ARG A 372 -9.92 12.88 20.87
C ARG A 372 -10.16 11.91 22.03
N LEU A 373 -9.21 11.04 22.32
CA LEU A 373 -9.26 10.08 23.42
C LEU A 373 -9.03 10.74 24.78
N GLY A 374 -8.35 11.88 24.83
CA GLY A 374 -7.96 12.58 26.04
C GLY A 374 -7.00 11.78 26.91
N VAL A 375 -6.18 10.90 26.29
CA VAL A 375 -5.27 9.99 27.02
C VAL A 375 -4.01 10.68 27.47
N ARG A 376 -3.54 10.27 28.67
CA ARG A 376 -2.35 10.79 29.35
C ARG A 376 -1.62 9.64 30.03
N PRO A 377 -0.32 9.74 30.26
CA PRO A 377 0.39 8.82 31.14
C PRO A 377 -0.32 8.68 32.50
N GLY A 378 -0.52 7.44 32.93
CA GLY A 378 -1.23 7.07 34.16
C GLY A 378 -2.73 6.78 33.98
N ASP A 379 -3.31 7.08 32.83
CA ASP A 379 -4.73 6.78 32.57
C ASP A 379 -5.01 5.27 32.46
N ARG A 380 -6.18 4.85 32.93
CA ARG A 380 -6.74 3.53 32.66
C ARG A 380 -7.45 3.57 31.30
N VAL A 381 -7.06 2.66 30.44
CA VAL A 381 -7.56 2.61 29.07
C VAL A 381 -8.09 1.23 28.70
N VAL A 382 -9.08 1.20 27.82
CA VAL A 382 -9.50 -0.03 27.15
C VAL A 382 -8.75 -0.10 25.83
N ILE A 383 -7.99 -1.16 25.66
CA ILE A 383 -7.37 -1.46 24.38
C ILE A 383 -8.15 -2.55 23.65
N GLN A 384 -8.10 -2.49 22.34
CA GLN A 384 -8.74 -3.43 21.45
C GLN A 384 -7.71 -4.00 20.49
N ARG A 385 -7.76 -5.32 20.26
CA ARG A 385 -7.04 -6.00 19.21
C ARG A 385 -8.06 -6.65 18.28
N ALA A 386 -8.17 -6.15 17.06
CA ALA A 386 -9.02 -6.73 16.02
C ALA A 386 -8.16 -7.60 15.11
N GLY A 387 -8.38 -8.91 15.13
CA GLY A 387 -7.51 -9.86 14.44
C GLY A 387 -6.05 -9.78 14.95
N ASP A 388 -5.09 -10.09 14.10
CA ASP A 388 -3.66 -10.05 14.43
C ASP A 388 -2.99 -8.68 14.20
N VAL A 389 -3.77 -7.60 14.15
CA VAL A 389 -3.32 -6.26 13.81
C VAL A 389 -2.94 -5.45 15.05
N ILE A 390 -2.34 -4.28 14.83
CA ILE A 390 -1.77 -3.39 15.83
C ILE A 390 -2.83 -3.03 16.91
N PRO A 391 -2.54 -3.25 18.21
CA PRO A 391 -3.43 -2.85 19.29
C PRO A 391 -3.68 -1.33 19.29
N GLN A 392 -4.90 -0.92 19.60
CA GLN A 392 -5.28 0.48 19.68
C GLN A 392 -6.09 0.77 20.95
N VAL A 393 -6.01 2.01 21.43
CA VAL A 393 -6.85 2.49 22.52
C VAL A 393 -8.22 2.87 21.95
N VAL A 394 -9.28 2.30 22.51
CA VAL A 394 -10.67 2.60 22.10
C VAL A 394 -11.40 3.48 23.10
N GLU A 395 -11.00 3.44 24.38
CA GLU A 395 -11.66 4.19 25.43
C GLU A 395 -10.66 4.58 26.53
N ASN A 396 -10.82 5.78 27.09
CA ASN A 396 -10.12 6.24 28.28
C ASN A 396 -11.10 6.25 29.46
N LEU A 397 -10.93 5.32 30.39
CA LEU A 397 -11.80 5.14 31.56
C LEU A 397 -11.60 6.22 32.63
N THR A 398 -10.49 6.95 32.57
CA THR A 398 -10.13 8.01 33.53
C THR A 398 -10.14 9.41 32.89
N ARG A 399 -10.78 9.55 31.73
CA ARG A 399 -10.83 10.79 30.93
C ARG A 399 -11.28 12.00 31.74
N ASP A 400 -12.29 11.82 32.61
CA ASP A 400 -12.89 12.90 33.40
C ASP A 400 -12.08 13.27 34.65
N THR A 401 -10.98 12.55 34.93
CA THR A 401 -10.09 12.90 36.04
C THR A 401 -9.34 14.19 35.69
N PRO A 402 -9.41 15.23 36.54
CA PRO A 402 -8.75 16.51 36.28
C PRO A 402 -7.22 16.32 36.19
N ALA A 403 -6.66 16.53 35.01
CA ALA A 403 -5.22 16.58 34.77
C ALA A 403 -4.91 17.36 33.50
N ALA A 404 -3.68 17.86 33.35
CA ALA A 404 -3.25 18.55 32.15
C ALA A 404 -3.28 17.62 30.93
N PRO A 405 -3.73 18.06 29.74
CA PRO A 405 -3.64 17.30 28.49
C PRO A 405 -2.19 16.91 28.18
N PHE A 406 -2.01 15.81 27.45
CA PHE A 406 -0.69 15.46 26.94
C PHE A 406 -0.21 16.54 25.95
N ALA A 407 0.96 17.11 26.21
CA ALA A 407 1.60 18.06 25.32
C ALA A 407 2.35 17.30 24.21
N PHE A 408 1.80 17.31 23.00
CA PHE A 408 2.50 16.76 21.85
C PHE A 408 3.69 17.66 21.51
N PRO A 409 4.91 17.10 21.22
CA PRO A 409 6.09 17.91 20.99
C PRO A 409 5.97 18.74 19.72
N ASP A 410 6.41 19.99 19.78
CA ASP A 410 6.58 20.91 18.67
C ASP A 410 7.98 20.85 18.03
N HIS A 411 8.86 20.03 18.62
CA HIS A 411 10.20 19.73 18.12
C HIS A 411 10.41 18.22 18.05
N CYS A 412 11.23 17.81 17.07
CA CYS A 412 11.60 16.40 16.88
C CYS A 412 12.45 15.89 18.06
N PRO A 413 12.06 14.79 18.71
CA PRO A 413 12.84 14.24 19.84
C PRO A 413 14.23 13.72 19.42
N ASP A 414 14.43 13.38 18.14
CA ASP A 414 15.69 12.81 17.66
C ASP A 414 16.71 13.85 17.22
N CYS A 415 16.28 15.00 16.69
CA CYS A 415 17.19 15.99 16.12
C CYS A 415 16.96 17.43 16.56
N GLY A 416 15.89 17.71 17.32
CA GLY A 416 15.58 19.05 17.82
C GLY A 416 15.01 20.03 16.78
N SER A 417 14.86 19.62 15.49
CA SER A 417 14.24 20.47 14.48
C SER A 417 12.77 20.65 14.73
N GLU A 418 12.17 21.73 14.21
CA GLU A 418 10.72 21.95 14.31
C GLU A 418 9.91 20.73 13.82
N ALA A 419 8.79 20.49 14.48
CA ALA A 419 7.84 19.46 14.11
C ALA A 419 6.50 20.12 13.77
N VAL A 420 6.14 20.12 12.48
CA VAL A 420 4.98 20.87 11.96
C VAL A 420 3.95 19.95 11.33
N ALA A 421 2.68 20.34 11.43
CA ALA A 421 1.59 19.77 10.63
C ALA A 421 1.21 20.79 9.55
N GLU A 422 1.10 20.36 8.30
CA GLU A 422 0.61 21.21 7.23
C GLU A 422 -0.91 21.43 7.38
N GLU A 423 -1.40 22.55 6.87
CA GLU A 423 -2.82 22.88 6.93
C GLU A 423 -3.67 21.80 6.26
N GLY A 424 -4.62 21.25 7.03
CA GLY A 424 -5.46 20.13 6.58
C GLY A 424 -4.85 18.73 6.74
N GLU A 425 -3.61 18.60 7.25
CA GLU A 425 -3.00 17.31 7.59
C GLU A 425 -3.00 17.06 9.10
N VAL A 426 -3.26 15.79 9.47
CA VAL A 426 -3.23 15.34 10.88
C VAL A 426 -1.83 14.90 11.32
N ASP A 427 -0.93 14.65 10.37
CA ASP A 427 0.41 14.13 10.62
C ASP A 427 1.39 15.26 10.94
N VAL A 428 1.92 15.28 12.16
CA VAL A 428 3.05 16.14 12.55
C VAL A 428 4.35 15.52 12.03
N ARG A 429 5.21 16.35 11.41
CA ARG A 429 6.45 15.90 10.79
C ARG A 429 7.65 16.75 11.18
N CYS A 430 8.77 16.07 11.39
CA CYS A 430 10.08 16.68 11.58
C CYS A 430 10.57 17.36 10.29
N THR A 431 10.95 18.64 10.37
CA THR A 431 11.52 19.42 9.28
C THR A 431 13.01 19.17 9.06
N GLY A 432 13.68 18.48 10.00
CA GLY A 432 15.13 18.24 10.01
C GLY A 432 15.70 17.36 8.88
N GLY A 433 14.84 16.74 8.07
CA GLY A 433 15.14 16.08 6.80
C GLY A 433 16.51 15.39 6.69
N LEU A 434 17.50 16.13 6.19
CA LEU A 434 18.86 15.61 5.91
C LEU A 434 19.70 15.32 7.15
N VAL A 435 19.39 15.91 8.30
CA VAL A 435 20.18 15.75 9.53
C VAL A 435 19.49 14.90 10.59
N CYS A 436 18.19 14.70 10.47
CA CYS A 436 17.46 13.85 11.40
C CYS A 436 17.92 12.39 11.31
N PRO A 437 18.44 11.77 12.38
CA PRO A 437 18.96 10.41 12.35
C PRO A 437 17.96 9.40 11.80
N ALA A 438 16.68 9.53 12.17
CA ALA A 438 15.60 8.65 11.70
C ALA A 438 15.32 8.77 10.18
N GLN A 439 15.61 9.92 9.57
CA GLN A 439 15.35 10.18 8.15
C GLN A 439 16.58 10.02 7.26
N ARG A 440 17.76 10.14 7.84
CA ARG A 440 19.05 10.30 7.15
C ARG A 440 19.31 9.20 6.11
N THR A 441 19.19 7.95 6.51
CA THR A 441 19.44 6.80 5.62
C THR A 441 18.52 6.78 4.40
N GLU A 442 17.24 7.01 4.60
CA GLU A 442 16.27 7.06 3.49
C GLU A 442 16.49 8.27 2.58
N ARG A 443 16.94 9.39 3.14
CA ARG A 443 17.32 10.57 2.35
C ARG A 443 18.55 10.32 1.49
N LEU A 444 19.56 9.62 2.02
CA LEU A 444 20.74 9.21 1.27
C LEU A 444 20.37 8.24 0.13
N LYS A 445 19.50 7.24 0.40
CA LYS A 445 18.98 6.33 -0.63
C LYS A 445 18.25 7.08 -1.74
N HIS A 446 17.40 8.04 -1.36
CA HIS A 446 16.71 8.90 -2.32
C HIS A 446 17.69 9.73 -3.15
N PHE A 447 18.68 10.34 -2.52
CA PHE A 447 19.67 11.21 -3.17
C PHE A 447 20.47 10.49 -4.26
N VAL A 448 20.84 9.21 -4.05
CA VAL A 448 21.58 8.41 -5.02
C VAL A 448 20.70 7.67 -6.02
N SER A 449 19.38 7.73 -5.87
CA SER A 449 18.43 6.99 -6.69
C SER A 449 18.47 7.40 -8.18
N ARG A 450 17.94 6.52 -9.05
CA ARG A 450 17.90 6.72 -10.51
C ARG A 450 17.20 8.03 -10.92
N GLY A 451 16.19 8.45 -10.18
CA GLY A 451 15.48 9.71 -10.41
C GLY A 451 16.26 10.97 -10.00
N ALA A 452 17.16 10.84 -9.04
CA ALA A 452 18.02 11.90 -8.52
C ALA A 452 19.42 11.86 -9.16
N LEU A 453 20.50 11.65 -8.40
CA LEU A 453 21.85 11.69 -8.95
C LEU A 453 22.26 10.44 -9.73
N ASP A 454 21.58 9.31 -9.55
CA ASP A 454 21.83 8.05 -10.26
C ASP A 454 23.29 7.60 -10.15
N ILE A 455 23.72 7.31 -8.90
CA ILE A 455 25.09 6.90 -8.61
C ILE A 455 25.16 5.37 -8.59
N GLU A 456 25.74 4.77 -9.64
CA GLU A 456 25.94 3.34 -9.72
C GLU A 456 26.88 2.83 -8.60
N GLY A 457 26.52 1.68 -8.02
CA GLY A 457 27.28 1.07 -6.92
C GLY A 457 26.85 1.50 -5.52
N LEU A 458 26.11 2.60 -5.35
CA LEU A 458 25.50 3.02 -4.09
C LEU A 458 24.03 2.55 -4.00
N GLY A 459 23.79 1.24 -4.04
CA GLY A 459 22.46 0.67 -3.76
C GLY A 459 22.08 0.78 -2.28
N GLU A 460 20.82 0.44 -1.96
CA GLU A 460 20.26 0.55 -0.60
C GLU A 460 21.15 -0.15 0.45
N LYS A 461 21.58 -1.40 0.18
CA LYS A 461 22.46 -2.15 1.10
C LYS A 461 23.80 -1.49 1.34
N THR A 462 24.38 -0.89 0.30
CA THR A 462 25.66 -0.17 0.39
C THR A 462 25.52 1.10 1.22
N ILE A 463 24.43 1.83 1.04
CA ILE A 463 24.10 3.01 1.85
C ILE A 463 23.93 2.62 3.32
N ASP A 464 23.15 1.57 3.61
CA ASP A 464 22.95 1.09 4.98
C ASP A 464 24.27 0.67 5.63
N GLN A 465 25.12 -0.06 4.91
CA GLN A 465 26.45 -0.47 5.37
C GLN A 465 27.36 0.72 5.66
N PHE A 466 27.48 1.67 4.73
CA PHE A 466 28.38 2.82 4.89
C PHE A 466 27.85 3.80 5.94
N PHE A 467 26.54 3.89 6.11
CA PHE A 467 25.91 4.64 7.19
C PHE A 467 26.24 4.02 8.56
N ALA A 468 26.08 2.69 8.70
CA ALA A 468 26.41 1.98 9.93
C ALA A 468 27.89 2.09 10.32
N LEU A 469 28.78 2.22 9.33
CA LEU A 469 30.22 2.46 9.53
C LEU A 469 30.56 3.94 9.84
N GLY A 470 29.57 4.84 9.86
CA GLY A 470 29.77 6.27 10.06
C GLY A 470 30.52 6.96 8.92
N TRP A 471 30.45 6.42 7.70
CA TRP A 471 31.10 7.00 6.52
C TRP A 471 30.19 7.92 5.74
N LEU A 472 28.89 7.78 5.90
CA LEU A 472 27.86 8.59 5.25
C LEU A 472 26.93 9.17 6.31
N GLU A 473 27.08 10.44 6.62
CA GLU A 473 26.18 11.19 7.50
C GLU A 473 25.35 12.23 6.74
N SER A 474 25.84 12.67 5.58
CA SER A 474 25.20 13.66 4.72
C SER A 474 25.42 13.31 3.25
N PRO A 475 24.65 13.91 2.31
CA PRO A 475 24.91 13.76 0.89
C PRO A 475 26.31 14.19 0.44
N ALA A 476 26.94 15.15 1.13
CA ALA A 476 28.30 15.61 0.83
C ALA A 476 29.36 14.52 1.07
N ASP A 477 29.13 13.63 2.04
CA ASP A 477 30.09 12.56 2.38
C ASP A 477 30.24 11.53 1.26
N ILE A 478 29.22 11.38 0.41
CA ILE A 478 29.27 10.53 -0.78
C ILE A 478 30.46 10.94 -1.65
N PHE A 479 30.67 12.24 -1.84
CA PHE A 479 31.76 12.78 -2.66
C PHE A 479 33.14 12.73 -1.98
N ARG A 480 33.18 12.34 -0.68
CA ARG A 480 34.40 12.12 0.11
C ARG A 480 34.79 10.64 0.18
N LEU A 481 33.98 9.71 -0.31
CA LEU A 481 34.23 8.26 -0.26
C LEU A 481 35.57 7.86 -0.95
N LYS A 482 36.06 8.66 -1.85
CA LYS A 482 37.39 8.47 -2.46
C LYS A 482 38.50 8.37 -1.41
N GLN A 483 38.39 9.10 -0.28
CA GLN A 483 39.35 9.07 0.83
C GLN A 483 39.29 7.74 1.61
N ARG A 484 38.25 6.93 1.39
CA ARG A 484 38.02 5.66 2.07
C ARG A 484 38.26 4.43 1.19
N ARG A 485 38.89 4.60 0.02
CA ARG A 485 39.11 3.54 -0.96
C ARG A 485 39.63 2.24 -0.34
N GLU A 486 40.68 2.33 0.46
CA GLU A 486 41.30 1.16 1.11
C GLU A 486 40.34 0.50 2.15
N ALA A 487 39.59 1.31 2.87
CA ALA A 487 38.60 0.80 3.83
C ALA A 487 37.44 0.07 3.12
N ILE A 488 37.01 0.58 1.96
CA ILE A 488 35.97 -0.07 1.14
C ILE A 488 36.48 -1.40 0.59
N LEU A 489 37.73 -1.47 0.11
CA LEU A 489 38.36 -2.71 -0.34
C LEU A 489 38.46 -3.78 0.74
N GLY A 490 38.56 -3.39 2.00
CA GLY A 490 38.56 -4.31 3.15
C GLY A 490 37.19 -4.93 3.49
N LEU A 491 36.11 -4.46 2.88
CA LEU A 491 34.79 -4.98 3.13
C LEU A 491 34.49 -6.22 2.27
N GLU A 492 33.74 -7.15 2.83
CA GLU A 492 33.30 -8.36 2.11
C GLU A 492 32.50 -7.99 0.85
N GLY A 493 32.80 -8.65 -0.27
CA GLY A 493 32.12 -8.43 -1.56
C GLY A 493 32.72 -7.32 -2.42
N TRP A 494 33.66 -6.49 -1.89
CA TRP A 494 34.31 -5.44 -2.66
C TRP A 494 35.65 -5.90 -3.24
N LYS A 495 35.90 -5.49 -4.48
CA LYS A 495 37.16 -5.73 -5.22
C LYS A 495 37.57 -4.44 -5.92
N ASP A 496 38.86 -4.31 -6.32
CA ASP A 496 39.37 -3.12 -6.99
C ASP A 496 38.46 -2.58 -8.08
N LYS A 497 37.99 -3.44 -9.01
CA LYS A 497 37.11 -3.03 -10.11
C LYS A 497 35.78 -2.45 -9.61
N SER A 498 35.17 -3.03 -8.58
CA SER A 498 33.89 -2.53 -8.04
C SER A 498 34.04 -1.21 -7.30
N VAL A 499 35.15 -1.06 -6.57
CA VAL A 499 35.48 0.21 -5.88
C VAL A 499 35.78 1.30 -6.90
N ASP A 500 36.60 1.00 -7.92
CA ASP A 500 36.96 1.97 -8.95
C ASP A 500 35.75 2.42 -9.77
N ASN A 501 34.84 1.51 -10.10
CA ASN A 501 33.57 1.84 -10.76
C ASN A 501 32.70 2.75 -9.89
N LEU A 502 32.54 2.44 -8.59
CA LEU A 502 31.81 3.27 -7.66
C LEU A 502 32.38 4.69 -7.59
N LEU A 503 33.70 4.79 -7.37
CA LEU A 503 34.38 6.09 -7.26
C LEU A 503 34.30 6.89 -8.57
N ALA A 504 34.39 6.24 -9.72
CA ALA A 504 34.22 6.87 -11.04
C ALA A 504 32.77 7.36 -11.24
N SER A 505 31.78 6.58 -10.81
CA SER A 505 30.37 6.98 -10.84
C SER A 505 30.14 8.23 -9.98
N ILE A 506 30.67 8.27 -8.77
CA ILE A 506 30.58 9.43 -7.88
C ILE A 506 31.26 10.66 -8.49
N GLU A 507 32.48 10.50 -9.02
CA GLU A 507 33.24 11.59 -9.61
C GLU A 507 32.54 12.19 -10.84
N GLY A 508 31.88 11.34 -11.64
CA GLY A 508 31.05 11.77 -12.78
C GLY A 508 29.84 12.61 -12.40
N LYS A 509 29.47 12.65 -11.10
CA LYS A 509 28.34 13.44 -10.58
C LYS A 509 28.76 14.73 -9.86
N ARG A 510 30.01 15.19 -10.03
CA ARG A 510 30.46 16.47 -9.44
C ARG A 510 29.86 17.71 -10.11
N ALA A 511 29.38 17.60 -11.33
CA ALA A 511 28.63 18.63 -12.03
C ALA A 511 27.22 18.10 -12.38
N PRO A 512 26.34 17.86 -11.37
CA PRO A 512 25.06 17.25 -11.60
C PRO A 512 24.08 18.24 -12.21
N ASP A 513 23.06 17.76 -12.92
CA ASP A 513 21.92 18.57 -13.31
C ASP A 513 21.28 19.22 -12.07
N ALA A 514 21.06 20.54 -12.11
CA ALA A 514 20.60 21.30 -10.94
C ALA A 514 19.19 20.89 -10.49
N ALA A 515 18.29 20.51 -11.41
CA ALA A 515 16.94 20.08 -11.07
C ALA A 515 16.97 18.68 -10.42
N ARG A 516 17.84 17.77 -10.90
CA ARG A 516 18.05 16.45 -10.29
C ARG A 516 18.69 16.56 -8.91
N LEU A 517 19.59 17.50 -8.71
CA LEU A 517 20.17 17.77 -7.40
C LEU A 517 19.13 18.30 -6.42
N LEU A 518 18.30 19.27 -6.84
CA LEU A 518 17.21 19.81 -6.02
C LEU A 518 16.21 18.73 -5.63
N PHE A 519 15.79 17.89 -6.59
CA PHE A 519 14.92 16.74 -6.33
C PHE A 519 15.60 15.74 -5.38
N GLY A 520 16.90 15.49 -5.52
CA GLY A 520 17.68 14.57 -4.70
C GLY A 520 17.71 14.93 -3.22
N LEU A 521 17.55 16.20 -2.85
CA LEU A 521 17.44 16.63 -1.46
C LEU A 521 16.17 16.11 -0.78
N GLY A 522 15.18 15.66 -1.56
CA GLY A 522 13.94 15.07 -1.06
C GLY A 522 13.07 16.07 -0.30
N ILE A 523 13.12 17.36 -0.66
CA ILE A 523 12.21 18.38 -0.10
C ILE A 523 10.77 17.98 -0.43
N ARG A 524 9.90 18.03 0.57
CA ARG A 524 8.50 17.63 0.39
C ARG A 524 7.83 18.47 -0.70
N HIS A 525 6.91 17.88 -1.44
CA HIS A 525 6.22 18.49 -2.60
C HIS A 525 7.13 18.93 -3.76
N VAL A 526 8.46 18.81 -3.62
CA VAL A 526 9.40 19.08 -4.70
C VAL A 526 9.73 17.77 -5.43
N GLY A 527 8.85 17.39 -6.37
CA GLY A 527 9.06 16.25 -7.26
C GLY A 527 10.00 16.60 -8.43
N VAL A 528 10.29 15.62 -9.30
CA VAL A 528 11.16 15.82 -10.49
C VAL A 528 10.65 16.97 -11.37
N VAL A 529 9.35 17.03 -11.61
CA VAL A 529 8.72 18.09 -12.44
C VAL A 529 8.83 19.45 -11.75
N THR A 530 8.44 19.53 -10.47
CA THR A 530 8.51 20.75 -9.67
C THR A 530 9.94 21.30 -9.60
N ALA A 531 10.93 20.45 -9.35
CA ALA A 531 12.34 20.86 -9.32
C ALA A 531 12.79 21.45 -10.67
N ARG A 532 12.38 20.83 -11.77
CA ARG A 532 12.68 21.31 -13.13
C ARG A 532 12.00 22.65 -13.40
N ASP A 533 10.74 22.83 -13.04
CA ASP A 533 9.99 24.07 -13.30
C ASP A 533 10.50 25.22 -12.44
N LEU A 534 10.92 24.95 -11.19
CA LEU A 534 11.64 25.91 -10.37
C LEU A 534 12.95 26.36 -11.06
N LEU A 535 13.76 25.42 -11.55
CA LEU A 535 15.04 25.74 -12.18
C LEU A 535 14.87 26.39 -13.58
N LYS A 536 13.78 26.13 -14.31
CA LYS A 536 13.43 26.86 -15.53
C LYS A 536 13.17 28.34 -15.25
N HIS A 537 12.60 28.66 -14.09
CA HIS A 537 12.27 30.02 -13.70
C HIS A 537 13.45 30.75 -13.04
N PHE A 538 14.12 30.11 -12.10
CA PHE A 538 15.19 30.72 -11.31
C PHE A 538 16.59 30.51 -11.90
N HIS A 539 16.78 29.53 -12.79
CA HIS A 539 18.02 29.15 -13.47
C HIS A 539 19.16 28.66 -12.56
N GLU A 540 19.19 29.04 -11.29
CA GLU A 540 20.24 28.71 -10.34
C GLU A 540 19.66 28.25 -9.00
N LEU A 541 20.32 27.31 -8.37
CA LEU A 541 19.90 26.76 -7.08
C LEU A 541 19.91 27.81 -5.96
N ASP A 542 20.88 28.72 -5.97
CA ASP A 542 20.98 29.79 -4.98
C ASP A 542 19.81 30.80 -5.13
N ALA A 543 19.31 31.01 -6.33
CA ALA A 543 18.12 31.84 -6.55
C ALA A 543 16.85 31.20 -6.02
N VAL A 544 16.69 29.87 -6.17
CA VAL A 544 15.59 29.10 -5.54
C VAL A 544 15.64 29.23 -4.02
N ARG A 545 16.83 29.06 -3.43
CA ARG A 545 17.04 29.22 -1.99
C ARG A 545 16.69 30.63 -1.52
N ALA A 546 17.21 31.65 -2.19
CA ALA A 546 16.97 33.04 -1.82
C ALA A 546 15.47 33.40 -1.85
N ALA A 547 14.72 32.93 -2.88
CA ALA A 547 13.29 33.11 -2.97
C ALA A 547 12.55 32.40 -1.82
N ALA A 548 12.95 31.19 -1.45
CA ALA A 548 12.37 30.43 -0.34
C ALA A 548 12.61 31.09 1.03
N GLU A 549 13.84 31.60 1.28
CA GLU A 549 14.19 32.32 2.51
C GLU A 549 13.44 33.65 2.62
N ALA A 550 13.28 34.39 1.51
CA ALA A 550 12.52 35.63 1.46
C ALA A 550 11.01 35.37 1.73
N ALA A 551 10.44 34.35 1.10
CA ALA A 551 9.04 33.97 1.34
C ALA A 551 8.79 33.63 2.83
N ARG A 552 9.71 32.94 3.52
CA ARG A 552 9.62 32.68 4.95
C ARG A 552 9.65 33.94 5.80
N SER A 553 10.39 34.94 5.39
CA SER A 553 10.51 36.23 6.09
C SER A 553 9.30 37.15 5.89
N GLY A 554 8.24 36.70 5.20
CA GLY A 554 7.01 37.43 4.95
C GLY A 554 7.02 38.27 3.66
N ASP A 555 8.01 38.06 2.78
CA ASP A 555 8.02 38.68 1.45
C ASP A 555 6.98 38.02 0.53
N GLY A 556 5.83 38.70 0.39
CA GLY A 556 4.72 38.23 -0.44
C GLY A 556 5.06 38.19 -1.94
N ASP A 557 5.96 39.02 -2.41
CA ASP A 557 6.39 39.06 -3.82
C ASP A 557 7.27 37.83 -4.13
N ALA A 558 8.17 37.46 -3.21
CA ALA A 558 8.98 36.24 -3.35
C ALA A 558 8.13 34.96 -3.32
N ALA A 559 7.16 34.88 -2.41
CA ALA A 559 6.19 33.78 -2.38
C ALA A 559 5.34 33.75 -3.67
N GLY A 560 4.88 34.92 -4.12
CA GLY A 560 4.14 35.09 -5.36
C GLY A 560 4.92 34.68 -6.61
N ALA A 561 6.21 34.95 -6.66
CA ALA A 561 7.08 34.50 -7.76
C ALA A 561 7.17 32.99 -7.90
N ILE A 562 7.22 32.27 -6.79
CA ILE A 562 7.21 30.79 -6.80
C ILE A 562 5.83 30.24 -7.21
N VAL A 563 4.74 30.79 -6.66
CA VAL A 563 3.36 30.37 -6.98
C VAL A 563 2.95 30.72 -8.41
N ALA A 564 3.55 31.74 -9.00
CA ALA A 564 3.31 32.12 -10.39
C ALA A 564 3.76 31.08 -11.42
N ILE A 565 4.60 30.13 -11.00
CA ILE A 565 5.06 29.01 -11.84
C ILE A 565 3.90 28.01 -12.00
N ASP A 566 3.55 27.68 -13.23
CA ASP A 566 2.42 26.78 -13.54
C ASP A 566 2.62 25.41 -12.85
N GLY A 567 1.59 24.95 -12.16
CA GLY A 567 1.62 23.68 -11.41
C GLY A 567 2.28 23.75 -10.02
N ILE A 568 2.75 24.91 -9.55
CA ILE A 568 3.31 25.11 -8.23
C ILE A 568 2.32 25.84 -7.32
N GLY A 569 1.95 25.19 -6.21
CA GLY A 569 1.02 25.73 -5.21
C GLY A 569 1.71 26.20 -3.92
N PRO A 570 0.94 26.79 -2.98
CA PRO A 570 1.46 27.27 -1.69
C PRO A 570 2.22 26.22 -0.88
N ALA A 571 1.80 24.95 -0.94
CA ALA A 571 2.45 23.84 -0.23
C ALA A 571 3.93 23.63 -0.63
N VAL A 572 4.29 23.95 -1.88
CA VAL A 572 5.69 23.91 -2.34
C VAL A 572 6.50 25.04 -1.72
N VAL A 573 5.90 26.24 -1.67
CA VAL A 573 6.53 27.43 -1.04
C VAL A 573 6.82 27.16 0.43
N GLU A 574 5.83 26.65 1.16
CA GLU A 574 5.97 26.30 2.58
C GLU A 574 7.05 25.26 2.81
N SER A 575 7.10 24.21 1.98
CA SER A 575 8.09 23.14 2.10
C SER A 575 9.51 23.61 1.80
N LEU A 576 9.70 24.47 0.79
CA LEU A 576 10.99 25.10 0.48
C LEU A 576 11.42 26.05 1.61
N ALA A 577 10.49 26.90 2.06
CA ALA A 577 10.74 27.86 3.13
C ALA A 577 11.08 27.16 4.45
N ALA A 578 10.37 26.10 4.83
CA ALA A 578 10.66 25.30 6.01
C ALA A 578 12.03 24.60 5.92
N PHE A 579 12.34 24.02 4.75
CA PHE A 579 13.63 23.34 4.54
C PHE A 579 14.82 24.29 4.72
N PHE A 580 14.79 25.47 4.11
CA PHE A 580 15.88 26.43 4.20
C PHE A 580 15.86 27.28 5.48
N HIS A 581 14.77 27.25 6.26
CA HIS A 581 14.72 27.87 7.59
C HIS A 581 15.62 27.14 8.59
N GLU A 582 15.73 25.84 8.49
CA GLU A 582 16.50 25.00 9.39
C GLU A 582 18.01 25.22 9.17
N ASP A 583 18.73 25.67 10.23
CA ASP A 583 20.18 25.90 10.20
C ASP A 583 20.97 24.67 9.76
N HIS A 584 20.54 23.49 10.21
CA HIS A 584 21.16 22.22 9.88
C HIS A 584 21.03 21.89 8.40
N ASN A 585 19.86 22.10 7.79
CA ASN A 585 19.65 21.87 6.38
C ASN A 585 20.51 22.85 5.53
N ARG A 586 20.62 24.11 5.96
CA ARG A 586 21.52 25.09 5.33
C ARG A 586 22.99 24.67 5.42
N ALA A 587 23.41 24.14 6.56
CA ALA A 587 24.77 23.63 6.72
C ALA A 587 25.06 22.47 5.76
N VAL A 588 24.15 21.48 5.67
CA VAL A 588 24.27 20.35 4.73
C VAL A 588 24.23 20.82 3.27
N TRP A 589 23.36 21.77 2.94
CA TRP A 589 23.31 22.39 1.61
C TRP A 589 24.65 23.04 1.24
N ASN A 590 25.19 23.90 2.11
CA ASN A 590 26.45 24.58 1.85
C ASN A 590 27.64 23.60 1.73
N ASP A 591 27.65 22.56 2.57
CA ASP A 591 28.64 21.49 2.52
C ASP A 591 28.53 20.69 1.21
N LEU A 592 27.33 20.35 0.78
CA LEU A 592 27.11 19.67 -0.50
C LEU A 592 27.59 20.51 -1.68
N LEU A 593 27.25 21.80 -1.74
CA LEU A 593 27.69 22.70 -2.80
C LEU A 593 29.18 22.97 -2.78
N SER A 594 29.87 22.69 -1.66
CA SER A 594 31.36 22.68 -1.63
C SER A 594 31.96 21.47 -2.36
N GLN A 595 31.17 20.39 -2.55
CA GLN A 595 31.60 19.15 -3.18
C GLN A 595 31.18 19.04 -4.65
N VAL A 596 30.12 19.74 -5.04
CA VAL A 596 29.54 19.68 -6.39
C VAL A 596 29.36 21.09 -6.97
N THR A 597 29.46 21.21 -8.28
CA THR A 597 29.30 22.47 -9.00
C THR A 597 28.21 22.28 -10.10
N PRO A 598 26.93 22.35 -9.74
CA PRO A 598 25.87 22.23 -10.72
C PRO A 598 25.97 23.38 -11.74
N PRO A 599 25.88 23.10 -13.03
CA PRO A 599 25.85 24.15 -14.03
C PRO A 599 24.54 24.97 -13.90
N ARG A 600 24.57 26.19 -14.41
CA ARG A 600 23.35 26.99 -14.59
C ARG A 600 22.35 26.18 -15.39
N TYR A 601 21.09 26.15 -14.95
CA TYR A 601 20.05 25.39 -15.61
C TYR A 601 19.59 26.12 -16.87
N GLU A 602 19.88 25.54 -18.02
CA GLU A 602 19.44 26.05 -19.32
C GLU A 602 18.56 24.98 -19.99
N VAL A 603 17.46 25.43 -20.56
CA VAL A 603 16.63 24.56 -21.41
C VAL A 603 17.27 24.59 -22.80
N GLU A 604 17.92 23.49 -23.19
CA GLU A 604 18.34 23.31 -24.59
C GLU A 604 17.07 23.41 -25.46
N ARG A 605 16.95 24.50 -26.20
CA ARG A 605 15.89 24.67 -27.20
C ARG A 605 16.48 24.45 -28.55
N VAL A 606 16.01 23.44 -29.25
CA VAL A 606 16.30 23.21 -30.66
C VAL A 606 15.15 23.80 -31.46
N GLU A 607 15.45 24.68 -32.40
CA GLU A 607 14.41 25.15 -33.33
C GLU A 607 13.91 23.99 -34.18
N SER A 608 12.58 23.80 -34.18
CA SER A 608 11.92 22.69 -34.87
C SER A 608 10.58 23.16 -35.49
N ALA A 609 9.95 22.29 -36.23
CA ALA A 609 8.63 22.53 -36.84
C ALA A 609 7.52 22.78 -35.79
N VAL A 610 7.78 22.48 -34.52
CA VAL A 610 6.82 22.67 -33.40
C VAL A 610 7.24 23.79 -32.46
N SER A 611 8.33 24.52 -32.75
CA SER A 611 8.75 25.67 -31.93
C SER A 611 7.66 26.74 -31.84
N GLY A 612 7.34 27.17 -30.61
CA GLY A 612 6.28 28.13 -30.34
C GLY A 612 4.86 27.54 -30.30
N LYS A 613 4.66 26.29 -30.72
CA LYS A 613 3.35 25.61 -30.70
C LYS A 613 3.01 25.06 -29.33
N THR A 614 1.72 25.00 -28.99
CA THR A 614 1.21 24.31 -27.82
C THR A 614 0.84 22.89 -28.22
N VAL A 615 1.52 21.89 -27.61
CA VAL A 615 1.37 20.46 -27.90
C VAL A 615 0.72 19.74 -26.72
N VAL A 616 -0.27 18.89 -26.99
CA VAL A 616 -0.94 18.05 -26.00
C VAL A 616 -0.72 16.57 -26.33
N PHE A 617 -0.34 15.77 -25.35
CA PHE A 617 -0.22 14.33 -25.48
C PHE A 617 -1.41 13.61 -24.83
N THR A 618 -1.97 12.60 -25.52
CA THR A 618 -3.15 11.87 -25.05
C THR A 618 -3.11 10.39 -25.42
N GLY A 619 -3.93 9.55 -24.77
CA GLY A 619 -3.88 8.10 -24.97
C GLY A 619 -2.71 7.44 -24.26
N LYS A 620 -2.50 6.16 -24.53
CA LYS A 620 -1.35 5.39 -24.06
C LYS A 620 -0.24 5.48 -25.11
N LEU A 621 0.80 6.23 -24.81
CA LEU A 621 1.99 6.24 -25.68
C LEU A 621 2.72 4.88 -25.51
N GLU A 622 3.18 4.30 -26.62
CA GLU A 622 3.75 2.95 -26.64
C GLU A 622 5.28 2.95 -26.55
N THR A 623 5.94 3.98 -27.07
CA THR A 623 7.41 4.06 -27.17
C THR A 623 8.03 4.94 -26.08
N MET A 624 7.22 5.79 -25.42
CA MET A 624 7.71 6.72 -24.40
C MET A 624 6.67 7.00 -23.31
N SER A 625 7.10 7.47 -22.16
CA SER A 625 6.20 7.99 -21.13
C SER A 625 5.67 9.38 -21.51
N ARG A 626 4.55 9.81 -20.89
CA ARG A 626 4.02 11.17 -21.11
C ARG A 626 4.98 12.27 -20.67
N ASP A 627 5.78 12.00 -19.66
CA ASP A 627 6.76 12.97 -19.15
C ASP A 627 7.97 13.07 -20.08
N GLU A 628 8.37 11.97 -20.71
CA GLU A 628 9.37 11.97 -21.77
C GLU A 628 8.87 12.73 -23.02
N ALA A 629 7.62 12.49 -23.43
CA ALA A 629 7.00 13.19 -24.55
C ALA A 629 6.92 14.71 -24.32
N LYS A 630 6.55 15.14 -23.11
CA LYS A 630 6.54 16.56 -22.73
C LYS A 630 7.95 17.15 -22.75
N ALA A 631 8.93 16.45 -22.19
CA ALA A 631 10.32 16.90 -22.18
C ALA A 631 10.89 17.04 -23.61
N GLN A 632 10.52 16.11 -24.51
CA GLN A 632 10.86 16.23 -25.94
C GLN A 632 10.24 17.46 -26.60
N ALA A 633 8.93 17.71 -26.36
CA ALA A 633 8.24 18.88 -26.90
C ALA A 633 8.90 20.19 -26.43
N GLU A 634 9.23 20.28 -25.13
CA GLU A 634 9.88 21.44 -24.57
C GLU A 634 11.29 21.66 -25.13
N ARG A 635 12.05 20.58 -25.32
CA ARG A 635 13.36 20.63 -26.01
C ARG A 635 13.25 21.16 -27.44
N LEU A 636 12.19 20.80 -28.15
CA LEU A 636 11.88 21.26 -29.50
C LEU A 636 11.26 22.68 -29.55
N GLY A 637 11.27 23.41 -28.44
CA GLY A 637 10.75 24.76 -28.35
C GLY A 637 9.24 24.88 -28.31
N ALA A 638 8.51 23.75 -28.15
CA ALA A 638 7.05 23.76 -28.01
C ALA A 638 6.63 23.91 -26.54
N LYS A 639 5.40 24.36 -26.29
CA LYS A 639 4.78 24.39 -24.96
C LYS A 639 3.97 23.10 -24.77
N ALA A 640 4.37 22.23 -23.84
CA ALA A 640 3.58 21.05 -23.51
C ALA A 640 2.42 21.40 -22.56
N SER A 641 1.17 20.98 -22.90
CA SER A 641 -0.02 21.23 -22.07
C SER A 641 -0.71 19.89 -21.69
N GLY A 642 -1.30 19.86 -20.50
CA GLY A 642 -2.07 18.70 -20.01
C GLY A 642 -3.52 18.64 -20.51
N SER A 643 -4.07 19.77 -21.00
CA SER A 643 -5.46 19.92 -21.42
C SER A 643 -5.57 20.53 -22.81
N ILE A 644 -6.62 20.15 -23.55
CA ILE A 644 -6.95 20.72 -24.85
C ILE A 644 -7.78 21.99 -24.67
N SER A 645 -7.36 23.06 -25.33
CA SER A 645 -8.05 24.36 -25.38
C SER A 645 -7.99 24.96 -26.81
N ALA A 646 -8.62 26.09 -27.04
CA ALA A 646 -8.53 26.82 -28.30
C ALA A 646 -7.09 27.27 -28.64
N ASN A 647 -6.18 27.27 -27.66
CA ASN A 647 -4.77 27.63 -27.84
C ASN A 647 -3.87 26.40 -28.05
N THR A 648 -4.44 25.24 -28.28
CA THR A 648 -3.68 24.03 -28.60
C THR A 648 -3.48 23.91 -30.10
N ASP A 649 -2.23 23.82 -30.56
CA ASP A 649 -1.88 23.77 -31.96
C ASP A 649 -1.75 22.36 -32.51
N LEU A 650 -1.33 21.40 -31.64
CA LEU A 650 -1.05 20.04 -32.04
C LEU A 650 -1.46 19.05 -30.95
N LEU A 651 -2.15 17.98 -31.32
CA LEU A 651 -2.45 16.84 -30.47
C LEU A 651 -1.69 15.60 -30.93
N VAL A 652 -0.87 15.05 -30.06
CA VAL A 652 -0.22 13.75 -30.28
C VAL A 652 -1.05 12.66 -29.60
N ALA A 653 -1.59 11.72 -30.36
CA ALA A 653 -2.56 10.75 -29.90
C ALA A 653 -2.03 9.32 -29.99
N GLY A 654 -1.85 8.66 -28.84
CA GLY A 654 -1.66 7.21 -28.74
C GLY A 654 -3.00 6.47 -28.63
N PRO A 655 -2.96 5.12 -28.60
CA PRO A 655 -4.15 4.27 -28.44
C PRO A 655 -5.01 4.68 -27.23
N GLY A 656 -6.33 4.68 -27.39
CA GLY A 656 -7.29 5.00 -26.33
C GLY A 656 -7.52 6.48 -26.07
N ALA A 657 -7.17 7.38 -26.97
CA ALA A 657 -7.26 8.85 -26.81
C ALA A 657 -8.69 9.45 -26.87
N GLY A 658 -9.74 8.65 -26.89
CA GLY A 658 -11.17 8.90 -27.09
C GLY A 658 -11.73 10.32 -26.93
N SER A 659 -11.92 10.82 -25.70
CA SER A 659 -12.58 12.10 -25.45
C SER A 659 -11.79 13.34 -25.93
N LYS A 660 -10.45 13.28 -25.87
CA LYS A 660 -9.60 14.38 -26.30
C LYS A 660 -9.50 14.46 -27.83
N LEU A 661 -9.54 13.31 -28.54
CA LEU A 661 -9.63 13.30 -30.00
C LEU A 661 -10.90 14.01 -30.50
N LYS A 662 -12.04 13.71 -29.87
CA LYS A 662 -13.31 14.38 -30.22
C LYS A 662 -13.24 15.90 -30.04
N LYS A 663 -12.68 16.34 -28.90
CA LYS A 663 -12.51 17.76 -28.61
C LYS A 663 -11.53 18.45 -29.56
N ALA A 664 -10.46 17.77 -29.99
CA ALA A 664 -9.51 18.28 -30.98
C ALA A 664 -10.19 18.49 -32.35
N ALA A 665 -11.00 17.53 -32.78
CA ALA A 665 -11.79 17.64 -34.01
C ALA A 665 -12.79 18.80 -33.95
N GLU A 666 -13.48 19.01 -32.81
CA GLU A 666 -14.40 20.15 -32.62
C GLU A 666 -13.70 21.51 -32.68
N LEU A 667 -12.43 21.58 -32.26
CA LEU A 667 -11.63 22.80 -32.25
C LEU A 667 -10.74 22.96 -33.49
N GLY A 668 -10.76 22.00 -34.43
CA GLY A 668 -9.95 22.05 -35.65
C GLY A 668 -8.43 21.91 -35.40
N ILE A 669 -8.04 21.27 -34.31
CA ILE A 669 -6.63 21.06 -33.92
C ILE A 669 -6.03 19.92 -34.75
N GLU A 670 -4.83 20.13 -35.26
CA GLU A 670 -4.06 19.10 -35.96
C GLU A 670 -3.77 17.92 -35.03
N VAL A 671 -4.01 16.69 -35.50
CA VAL A 671 -3.78 15.45 -34.76
C VAL A 671 -2.77 14.60 -35.49
N ILE A 672 -1.73 14.19 -34.77
CA ILE A 672 -0.73 13.24 -35.27
C ILE A 672 -0.62 12.02 -34.33
N ASP A 673 -0.06 10.93 -34.83
CA ASP A 673 0.27 9.76 -34.03
C ASP A 673 1.69 9.83 -33.42
N GLU A 674 2.04 8.85 -32.63
CA GLU A 674 3.34 8.76 -31.95
C GLU A 674 4.51 8.58 -32.96
N ALA A 675 4.26 7.92 -34.09
CA ALA A 675 5.27 7.73 -35.14
C ALA A 675 5.59 9.05 -35.85
N ALA A 676 4.57 9.85 -36.18
CA ALA A 676 4.76 11.20 -36.75
C ALA A 676 5.45 12.13 -35.77
N TRP A 677 5.15 12.02 -34.46
CA TRP A 677 5.88 12.76 -33.43
C TRP A 677 7.36 12.36 -33.38
N ALA A 678 7.66 11.07 -33.42
CA ALA A 678 9.03 10.56 -33.45
C ALA A 678 9.82 11.05 -34.68
N ALA A 679 9.16 11.20 -35.82
CA ALA A 679 9.77 11.79 -37.03
C ALA A 679 10.14 13.27 -36.81
N ILE A 680 9.25 14.08 -36.21
CA ILE A 680 9.53 15.49 -35.86
C ILE A 680 10.73 15.58 -34.91
N VAL A 681 10.81 14.69 -33.92
CA VAL A 681 11.94 14.62 -32.98
C VAL A 681 13.25 14.26 -33.68
N ALA A 682 13.20 13.31 -34.61
CA ALA A 682 14.38 12.85 -35.37
C ALA A 682 14.87 13.91 -36.37
N GLU A 683 13.99 14.70 -36.98
CA GLU A 683 14.36 15.78 -37.90
C GLU A 683 15.02 16.97 -37.19
N ALA A 684 14.75 17.14 -35.92
CA ALA A 684 15.32 18.23 -35.11
C ALA A 684 16.64 17.89 -34.42
N GLY A 685 17.14 16.67 -34.55
CA GLY A 685 18.43 16.23 -34.01
C GLY A 685 18.31 15.31 -32.85
#